data_cc5b665aa9e9289a1c699bf2b2745a53
#
_entry.id   cc5b665aa9e9289a1c699bf2b2745a53
#
_cell.length_a   1.000
_cell.length_b   1.000
_cell.length_c   1.000
_cell.angle_alpha   90.00
_cell.angle_beta   90.00
_cell.angle_gamma   90.00
#
_symmetry.space_group_name_H-M   'P 1'
#
loop_
_entity.id
_entity.type
_entity.pdbx_description
1 polymer ?
#
loop_
_entity_poly.entity_id
_entity_poly.type
_entity_poly.pdbx_seq_one_letter_code
_entity_poly.pdbx_strand_id
1 'polypeptide(L)'
;MVLQVSALEGFYDLLFEISNEHRHSILLLLQKKAMRITDIAKEMDLNNPEIRRHISRLRDVDLIQRDVEGFYHPTPFGELALKQLRELEFTSRHRKYLTSHSSADLPLDFIRRMGDLSESTFTADIMDFLYKIETIIKDAEEYVWFNVDQYPVTALSSIIEALGRGVEFRIVEQENQTAGPHLVLQAPDEVQAMSRARSTPLIEQRTSDRACVILYLSEKSCALAFPDVEGEFDYRGFTAKDERALEWCGDLFQHYWEAAEQMVYVSPTEYVTPTRIPMQMEETRRGVIVKGRDDSRVDAQAVQDAVDNYDEVTLRGAFNFGSSMVRISRSVVVRGEGREDDIPSTTIYKKGWRFPFTEFDCVFKVDGEGAEVTIENIQFTDFNHICIWGVRCDSLNVKDNRITLMTGYGRGMTYGAFGDVVVGIWIRGSEPSVFRGRVRIEGNYIDNARGGAFGGFLTRGGLEEDPEYRPDLFNHEYYMGFGVGIHQASGSVSIENNIIRNANARGIAATGCLPSADVRIRHNTIISDLYGSYPFSSPEAGAGILAQSAWGFPSPGFKVEIEENTIKLDRLNYCGIIVLGPVMDREGVDKLRGGTIRNNHIRLKEGYEGIHVRKCDDFEVADNKISGEAYYGIRISGRRKSGELDLRSLSNMVEGNDMGELRIRDPDEYSNAHADGRRFAGTPEGSATAHVWLGKFSKNNTVKVKTGETVINEGDDNTTIHE
;
A
#
# COMPACT_ATOMS: atom_id res chain seq x y z
N MET A 1 -33.55 -11.76 42.69
CA MET A 1 -32.26 -12.40 42.36
C MET A 1 -32.28 -13.92 42.53
N VAL A 2 -32.85 -14.48 43.60
CA VAL A 2 -32.93 -15.97 43.82
C VAL A 2 -33.85 -16.69 42.82
N LEU A 3 -34.94 -16.09 42.37
CA LEU A 3 -35.87 -16.67 41.37
C LEU A 3 -35.34 -16.74 39.94
N GLN A 4 -34.31 -15.95 39.61
CA GLN A 4 -33.66 -15.98 38.28
C GLN A 4 -32.58 -17.09 38.20
N VAL A 5 -32.00 -17.55 39.30
CA VAL A 5 -30.97 -18.58 39.29
C VAL A 5 -31.56 -19.95 39.01
N SER A 6 -32.73 -20.28 39.54
CA SER A 6 -33.40 -21.59 39.29
C SER A 6 -33.90 -21.75 37.83
N ALA A 7 -34.23 -20.67 37.16
CA ALA A 7 -34.63 -20.70 35.75
C ALA A 7 -33.44 -20.95 34.80
N LEU A 8 -32.21 -20.71 35.23
CA LEU A 8 -30.97 -20.92 34.44
C LEU A 8 -30.33 -22.29 34.72
N GLU A 9 -30.69 -23.00 35.78
CA GLU A 9 -30.14 -24.34 36.06
C GLU A 9 -30.35 -25.31 34.90
N GLY A 10 -31.57 -25.42 34.39
CA GLY A 10 -31.85 -26.26 33.23
C GLY A 10 -31.11 -25.86 31.97
N PHE A 11 -30.81 -24.57 31.78
CA PHE A 11 -29.99 -24.08 30.68
C PHE A 11 -28.52 -24.52 30.79
N TYR A 12 -27.94 -24.43 32.00
CA TYR A 12 -26.58 -24.89 32.22
C TYR A 12 -26.45 -26.41 32.12
N ASP A 13 -27.44 -27.18 32.57
CA ASP A 13 -27.48 -28.63 32.40
C ASP A 13 -27.53 -29.00 30.90
N LEU A 14 -28.35 -28.31 30.13
CA LEU A 14 -28.44 -28.48 28.68
C LEU A 14 -27.10 -28.21 28.01
N LEU A 15 -26.50 -27.07 28.29
CA LEU A 15 -25.18 -26.72 27.72
C LEU A 15 -24.11 -27.71 28.11
N PHE A 16 -24.09 -28.18 29.36
CA PHE A 16 -23.11 -29.15 29.83
C PHE A 16 -23.26 -30.50 29.13
N GLU A 17 -24.50 -30.95 28.90
CA GLU A 17 -24.73 -32.23 28.20
C GLU A 17 -24.40 -32.12 26.69
N ILE A 18 -24.71 -31.01 26.03
CA ILE A 18 -24.43 -30.80 24.61
C ILE A 18 -22.93 -30.51 24.34
N SER A 19 -22.22 -29.91 25.26
CA SER A 19 -20.78 -29.58 25.10
C SER A 19 -19.84 -30.78 25.00
N ASN A 20 -20.30 -31.97 25.31
CA ASN A 20 -19.50 -33.20 25.19
C ASN A 20 -19.51 -33.72 23.76
N GLU A 21 -18.35 -33.92 23.17
CA GLU A 21 -18.14 -34.32 21.79
C GLU A 21 -18.95 -35.61 21.40
N HIS A 22 -18.88 -36.65 22.24
CA HIS A 22 -19.61 -37.89 21.95
C HIS A 22 -21.13 -37.72 21.99
N ARG A 23 -21.65 -36.95 22.95
CA ARG A 23 -23.08 -36.69 23.06
C ARG A 23 -23.59 -35.83 21.89
N HIS A 24 -22.82 -34.82 21.53
CA HIS A 24 -23.12 -34.01 20.35
C HIS A 24 -23.13 -34.86 19.07
N SER A 25 -22.12 -35.71 18.86
CA SER A 25 -22.07 -36.63 17.73
C SER A 25 -23.23 -37.62 17.70
N ILE A 26 -23.65 -38.15 18.87
CA ILE A 26 -24.86 -39.02 18.96
C ILE A 26 -26.11 -38.27 18.51
N LEU A 27 -26.30 -37.02 18.95
CA LEU A 27 -27.46 -36.19 18.54
C LEU A 27 -27.47 -35.98 17.02
N LEU A 28 -26.31 -35.68 16.40
CA LEU A 28 -26.21 -35.51 14.95
C LEU A 28 -26.49 -36.81 14.17
N LEU A 29 -26.06 -37.96 14.70
CA LEU A 29 -26.40 -39.27 14.13
C LEU A 29 -27.89 -39.54 14.20
N LEU A 30 -28.51 -39.32 15.37
CA LEU A 30 -29.94 -39.54 15.58
C LEU A 30 -30.81 -38.56 14.79
N GLN A 31 -30.33 -37.38 14.48
CA GLN A 31 -31.03 -36.44 13.58
C GLN A 31 -31.17 -36.98 12.16
N LYS A 32 -30.16 -37.73 11.68
CA LYS A 32 -30.18 -38.33 10.33
C LYS A 32 -31.11 -39.52 10.25
N LYS A 33 -31.13 -40.37 11.27
CA LYS A 33 -32.03 -41.53 11.37
C LYS A 33 -32.12 -42.04 12.81
N ALA A 34 -33.29 -42.65 13.13
CA ALA A 34 -33.43 -43.36 14.40
C ALA A 34 -32.51 -44.59 14.47
N MET A 35 -31.86 -44.82 15.60
CA MET A 35 -30.86 -45.87 15.78
C MET A 35 -30.97 -46.57 17.13
N ARG A 36 -30.53 -47.86 17.17
CA ARG A 36 -30.39 -48.60 18.43
C ARG A 36 -29.00 -48.34 19.04
N ILE A 37 -28.86 -48.62 20.33
CA ILE A 37 -27.57 -48.47 21.02
C ILE A 37 -26.42 -49.19 20.32
N THR A 38 -26.67 -50.40 19.82
CA THR A 38 -25.68 -51.22 19.10
C THR A 38 -25.24 -50.59 17.80
N ASP A 39 -26.14 -49.90 17.11
CA ASP A 39 -25.84 -49.24 15.83
C ASP A 39 -25.05 -47.94 16.07
N ILE A 40 -25.43 -47.19 17.09
CA ILE A 40 -24.68 -45.99 17.52
C ILE A 40 -23.25 -46.36 17.97
N ALA A 41 -23.15 -47.45 18.77
CA ALA A 41 -21.86 -47.96 19.24
C ALA A 41 -20.92 -48.33 18.07
N LYS A 42 -21.45 -48.97 17.07
CA LYS A 42 -20.71 -49.37 15.83
C LYS A 42 -20.29 -48.14 15.02
N GLU A 43 -21.20 -47.14 14.84
CA GLU A 43 -20.93 -45.96 14.06
C GLU A 43 -19.86 -45.04 14.72
N MET A 44 -19.87 -45.00 16.05
CA MET A 44 -18.94 -44.16 16.82
C MET A 44 -17.68 -44.87 17.26
N ASP A 45 -17.51 -46.16 16.95
CA ASP A 45 -16.39 -47.00 17.42
C ASP A 45 -16.21 -47.00 18.95
N LEU A 46 -17.33 -47.01 19.69
CA LEU A 46 -17.40 -47.00 21.14
C LEU A 46 -18.11 -48.27 21.68
N ASN A 47 -17.79 -48.62 22.93
CA ASN A 47 -18.45 -49.80 23.55
C ASN A 47 -19.88 -49.49 24.00
N ASN A 48 -20.73 -50.54 24.04
CA ASN A 48 -22.13 -50.40 24.44
C ASN A 48 -22.38 -49.80 25.84
N PRO A 49 -21.59 -50.11 26.87
CA PRO A 49 -21.73 -49.45 28.21
C PRO A 49 -21.50 -47.95 28.14
N GLU A 50 -20.55 -47.49 27.36
CA GLU A 50 -20.23 -46.07 27.19
C GLU A 50 -21.35 -45.31 26.48
N ILE A 51 -21.84 -45.86 25.35
CA ILE A 51 -23.00 -45.32 24.66
C ILE A 51 -24.21 -45.26 25.55
N ARG A 52 -24.49 -46.32 26.37
CA ARG A 52 -25.59 -46.30 27.33
C ARG A 52 -25.50 -45.14 28.29
N ARG A 53 -24.34 -44.82 28.80
CA ARG A 53 -24.09 -43.66 29.67
C ARG A 53 -24.41 -42.34 28.99
N HIS A 54 -23.95 -42.14 27.74
CA HIS A 54 -24.23 -40.94 26.96
C HIS A 54 -25.71 -40.82 26.61
N ILE A 55 -26.36 -41.87 26.20
CA ILE A 55 -27.78 -41.93 25.93
C ILE A 55 -28.62 -41.61 27.19
N SER A 56 -28.26 -42.16 28.37
CA SER A 56 -28.96 -41.81 29.60
C SER A 56 -28.92 -40.31 29.85
N ARG A 57 -27.75 -39.69 29.75
CA ARG A 57 -27.54 -38.26 29.99
C ARG A 57 -28.30 -37.37 29.02
N LEU A 58 -28.35 -37.75 27.75
CA LEU A 58 -29.15 -37.03 26.76
C LEU A 58 -30.67 -37.16 26.98
N ARG A 59 -31.11 -38.31 27.55
CA ARG A 59 -32.50 -38.49 27.94
C ARG A 59 -32.85 -37.70 29.19
N ASP A 60 -31.93 -37.61 30.15
CA ASP A 60 -32.15 -36.94 31.45
C ASP A 60 -32.39 -35.42 31.23
N VAL A 61 -31.95 -34.86 30.10
CA VAL A 61 -32.21 -33.46 29.65
C VAL A 61 -33.20 -33.39 28.48
N ASP A 62 -34.00 -34.41 28.26
CA ASP A 62 -35.07 -34.48 27.26
C ASP A 62 -34.65 -34.23 25.80
N LEU A 63 -33.39 -34.40 25.45
CA LEU A 63 -32.92 -34.20 24.09
C LEU A 63 -33.27 -35.35 23.14
N ILE A 64 -33.34 -36.58 23.67
CA ILE A 64 -33.69 -37.77 22.91
C ILE A 64 -34.71 -38.60 23.63
N GLN A 65 -35.46 -39.40 22.88
CA GLN A 65 -36.42 -40.35 23.40
C GLN A 65 -36.25 -41.71 22.74
N ARG A 66 -36.81 -42.73 23.37
CA ARG A 66 -36.84 -44.12 22.87
C ARG A 66 -38.23 -44.51 22.45
N ASP A 67 -38.39 -45.04 21.24
CA ASP A 67 -39.66 -45.59 20.80
C ASP A 67 -39.97 -46.99 21.34
N VAL A 68 -41.14 -47.52 20.98
CA VAL A 68 -41.61 -48.86 21.42
C VAL A 68 -40.78 -49.99 20.79
N GLU A 69 -40.10 -49.74 19.67
CA GLU A 69 -39.29 -50.70 18.95
C GLU A 69 -37.81 -50.70 19.42
N GLY A 70 -37.49 -49.79 20.30
CA GLY A 70 -36.18 -49.69 20.92
C GLY A 70 -35.17 -48.78 20.21
N PHE A 71 -35.61 -48.00 19.23
CA PHE A 71 -34.82 -47.00 18.57
C PHE A 71 -34.80 -45.67 19.34
N TYR A 72 -33.72 -44.96 19.27
CA TYR A 72 -33.57 -43.62 19.80
C TYR A 72 -33.67 -42.60 18.67
N HIS A 73 -34.34 -41.50 18.94
CA HIS A 73 -34.47 -40.34 18.05
C HIS A 73 -34.55 -39.04 18.87
N PRO A 74 -34.29 -37.88 18.29
CA PRO A 74 -34.43 -36.59 18.98
C PRO A 74 -35.90 -36.37 19.40
N THR A 75 -36.10 -35.69 20.51
CA THR A 75 -37.39 -35.09 20.86
C THR A 75 -37.61 -33.81 20.03
N PRO A 76 -38.83 -33.26 19.95
CA PRO A 76 -39.05 -31.93 19.37
C PRO A 76 -38.19 -30.85 20.02
N PHE A 77 -37.92 -30.96 21.33
CA PHE A 77 -36.97 -30.10 22.04
C PHE A 77 -35.53 -30.32 21.57
N GLY A 78 -35.11 -31.57 21.41
CA GLY A 78 -33.80 -31.93 20.90
C GLY A 78 -33.55 -31.43 19.47
N GLU A 79 -34.56 -31.50 18.59
CA GLU A 79 -34.48 -30.94 17.24
C GLU A 79 -34.35 -29.43 17.26
N LEU A 80 -35.08 -28.73 18.14
CA LEU A 80 -34.98 -27.28 18.30
C LEU A 80 -33.60 -26.90 18.84
N ALA A 81 -33.09 -27.60 19.85
CA ALA A 81 -31.77 -27.37 20.41
C ALA A 81 -30.67 -27.55 19.36
N LEU A 82 -30.73 -28.60 18.55
CA LEU A 82 -29.78 -28.83 17.45
C LEU A 82 -29.82 -27.74 16.40
N LYS A 83 -30.97 -27.18 16.06
CA LYS A 83 -31.06 -26.04 15.15
C LYS A 83 -30.34 -24.83 15.69
N GLN A 84 -30.52 -24.51 16.96
CA GLN A 84 -29.85 -23.35 17.59
C GLN A 84 -28.34 -23.55 17.79
N LEU A 85 -27.89 -24.79 17.97
CA LEU A 85 -26.46 -25.10 18.08
C LEU A 85 -25.67 -24.83 16.79
N ARG A 86 -26.27 -24.95 15.62
CA ARG A 86 -25.61 -24.63 14.34
C ARG A 86 -25.13 -23.20 14.28
N GLU A 87 -25.87 -22.27 14.85
CA GLU A 87 -25.47 -20.85 14.94
C GLU A 87 -24.20 -20.69 15.74
N LEU A 88 -24.13 -21.38 16.89
CA LEU A 88 -22.94 -21.37 17.76
C LEU A 88 -21.75 -22.13 17.14
N GLU A 89 -22.01 -23.21 16.39
CA GLU A 89 -20.97 -23.99 15.70
C GLU A 89 -20.26 -23.12 14.66
N PHE A 90 -21.00 -22.45 13.78
CA PHE A 90 -20.44 -21.52 12.78
C PHE A 90 -19.63 -20.43 13.45
N THR A 91 -20.20 -19.76 14.45
CA THR A 91 -19.57 -18.66 15.17
C THR A 91 -18.29 -19.12 15.87
N SER A 92 -18.31 -20.31 16.50
CA SER A 92 -17.15 -20.89 17.18
C SER A 92 -16.04 -21.29 16.21
N ARG A 93 -16.39 -21.92 15.09
CA ARG A 93 -15.47 -22.34 14.03
C ARG A 93 -14.71 -21.15 13.47
N HIS A 94 -15.39 -20.03 13.28
CA HIS A 94 -14.85 -18.81 12.68
C HIS A 94 -14.53 -17.73 13.71
N ARG A 95 -14.31 -18.11 14.98
CA ARG A 95 -14.03 -17.17 16.08
C ARG A 95 -12.92 -16.18 15.79
N LYS A 96 -11.82 -16.62 15.18
CA LYS A 96 -10.70 -15.75 14.85
C LYS A 96 -11.11 -14.62 13.89
N TYR A 97 -11.88 -14.93 12.87
CA TYR A 97 -12.41 -13.96 11.95
C TYR A 97 -13.41 -13.02 12.64
N LEU A 98 -14.40 -13.58 13.33
CA LEU A 98 -15.46 -12.83 14.01
C LEU A 98 -14.97 -12.00 15.22
N THR A 99 -13.74 -12.24 15.72
CA THR A 99 -13.11 -11.37 16.74
C THR A 99 -12.62 -10.05 16.14
N SER A 100 -12.26 -10.03 14.86
CA SER A 100 -11.74 -8.86 14.15
C SER A 100 -12.74 -8.26 13.15
N HIS A 101 -13.88 -8.92 12.91
CA HIS A 101 -14.90 -8.49 11.96
C HIS A 101 -16.25 -8.36 12.64
N SER A 102 -17.03 -7.36 12.24
CA SER A 102 -18.30 -7.01 12.84
C SER A 102 -19.48 -7.49 12.02
N SER A 103 -20.41 -8.15 12.67
CA SER A 103 -21.74 -8.44 12.14
C SER A 103 -22.83 -7.53 12.74
N ALA A 104 -22.44 -6.45 13.43
CA ALA A 104 -23.36 -5.60 14.18
C ALA A 104 -24.41 -4.90 13.30
N ASP A 105 -24.08 -4.68 12.03
CA ASP A 105 -24.96 -4.02 11.06
C ASP A 105 -25.91 -5.00 10.32
N LEU A 106 -25.78 -6.30 10.56
CA LEU A 106 -26.73 -7.27 10.04
C LEU A 106 -28.06 -7.19 10.78
N PRO A 107 -29.21 -7.29 10.08
CA PRO A 107 -30.49 -7.45 10.73
C PRO A 107 -30.51 -8.69 11.61
N LEU A 108 -31.20 -8.61 12.76
CA LEU A 108 -31.18 -9.66 13.79
C LEU A 108 -31.61 -11.03 13.25
N ASP A 109 -32.50 -11.06 12.28
CA ASP A 109 -33.01 -12.32 11.68
C ASP A 109 -31.92 -13.04 10.88
N PHE A 110 -30.99 -12.33 10.27
CA PHE A 110 -29.81 -12.92 9.60
C PHE A 110 -28.77 -13.40 10.62
N ILE A 111 -28.58 -12.68 11.71
CA ILE A 111 -27.71 -13.14 12.82
C ILE A 111 -28.23 -14.45 13.40
N ARG A 112 -29.55 -14.58 13.55
CA ARG A 112 -30.21 -15.81 14.05
C ARG A 112 -30.13 -17.00 13.08
N ARG A 113 -29.81 -16.74 11.83
CA ARG A 113 -29.69 -17.75 10.76
C ARG A 113 -28.25 -17.95 10.29
N MET A 114 -27.24 -17.46 11.04
CA MET A 114 -25.83 -17.62 10.64
C MET A 114 -25.39 -19.08 10.49
N GLY A 115 -26.09 -20.02 11.11
CA GLY A 115 -25.89 -21.46 10.92
C GLY A 115 -26.20 -21.96 9.50
N ASP A 116 -26.94 -21.20 8.70
CA ASP A 116 -27.17 -21.52 7.28
C ASP A 116 -25.85 -21.40 6.48
N LEU A 117 -24.87 -20.70 7.02
CA LEU A 117 -23.52 -20.56 6.44
C LEU A 117 -22.54 -21.65 6.91
N SER A 118 -22.97 -22.66 7.66
CA SER A 118 -22.07 -23.65 8.27
C SER A 118 -21.30 -24.51 7.28
N GLU A 119 -21.79 -24.69 6.06
CA GLU A 119 -21.10 -25.41 4.98
C GLU A 119 -20.18 -24.50 4.16
N SER A 120 -20.13 -23.20 4.46
CA SER A 120 -19.27 -22.26 3.76
C SER A 120 -17.78 -22.51 4.05
N THR A 121 -16.95 -22.16 3.09
CA THR A 121 -15.49 -22.26 3.20
C THR A 121 -14.91 -20.85 3.43
N PHE A 122 -14.17 -20.69 4.52
CA PHE A 122 -13.44 -19.46 4.80
C PHE A 122 -12.22 -19.33 3.92
N THR A 123 -12.03 -18.17 3.33
CA THR A 123 -10.89 -17.81 2.49
C THR A 123 -10.14 -16.67 3.14
N ALA A 124 -8.93 -16.96 3.62
CA ALA A 124 -8.06 -15.99 4.30
C ALA A 124 -7.18 -15.19 3.34
N ASP A 125 -6.93 -15.71 2.14
CA ASP A 125 -6.16 -15.03 1.10
C ASP A 125 -7.06 -14.12 0.26
N ILE A 126 -6.68 -12.84 0.18
CA ILE A 126 -7.44 -11.80 -0.53
C ILE A 126 -7.54 -12.11 -2.02
N MET A 127 -6.43 -12.53 -2.64
CA MET A 127 -6.41 -12.81 -4.08
C MET A 127 -7.24 -14.05 -4.42
N ASP A 128 -7.21 -15.07 -3.56
CA ASP A 128 -8.06 -16.24 -3.71
C ASP A 128 -9.54 -15.88 -3.55
N PHE A 129 -9.88 -14.99 -2.61
CA PHE A 129 -11.26 -14.52 -2.45
C PHE A 129 -11.73 -13.71 -3.67
N LEU A 130 -10.92 -12.78 -4.17
CA LEU A 130 -11.22 -12.02 -5.40
C LEU A 130 -11.34 -12.94 -6.63
N TYR A 131 -10.48 -13.94 -6.76
CA TYR A 131 -10.58 -14.94 -7.81
C TYR A 131 -11.87 -15.76 -7.73
N LYS A 132 -12.33 -16.10 -6.52
CA LYS A 132 -13.61 -16.78 -6.31
C LYS A 132 -14.78 -15.89 -6.69
N ILE A 133 -14.76 -14.60 -6.37
CA ILE A 133 -15.74 -13.61 -6.84
C ILE A 133 -15.79 -13.59 -8.38
N GLU A 134 -14.63 -13.50 -9.02
CA GLU A 134 -14.53 -13.52 -10.48
C GLU A 134 -15.11 -14.84 -11.05
N THR A 135 -14.86 -15.97 -10.41
CA THR A 135 -15.38 -17.28 -10.80
C THR A 135 -16.91 -17.33 -10.68
N ILE A 136 -17.50 -16.75 -9.62
CA ILE A 136 -18.95 -16.64 -9.46
C ILE A 136 -19.58 -15.93 -10.68
N ILE A 137 -18.98 -14.83 -11.10
CA ILE A 137 -19.46 -14.05 -12.25
C ILE A 137 -19.28 -14.82 -13.57
N LYS A 138 -18.14 -15.49 -13.76
CA LYS A 138 -17.85 -16.29 -14.96
C LYS A 138 -18.77 -17.48 -15.13
N ASP A 139 -19.08 -18.17 -14.02
CA ASP A 139 -19.85 -19.40 -14.02
C ASP A 139 -21.37 -19.16 -14.03
N ALA A 140 -21.82 -17.92 -13.79
CA ALA A 140 -23.23 -17.56 -13.78
C ALA A 140 -23.87 -17.75 -15.16
N GLU A 141 -25.09 -18.29 -15.17
CA GLU A 141 -25.92 -18.54 -16.37
C GLU A 141 -27.20 -17.72 -16.35
N GLU A 142 -27.76 -17.42 -15.17
CA GLU A 142 -29.02 -16.72 -15.03
C GLU A 142 -28.84 -15.31 -14.49
N TYR A 143 -28.22 -15.17 -13.30
CA TYR A 143 -28.07 -13.87 -12.66
C TYR A 143 -26.81 -13.77 -11.81
N VAL A 144 -26.38 -12.50 -11.59
CA VAL A 144 -25.41 -12.13 -10.57
C VAL A 144 -25.94 -10.93 -9.78
N TRP A 145 -26.12 -11.11 -8.48
CA TRP A 145 -26.51 -10.06 -7.56
C TRP A 145 -25.35 -9.73 -6.64
N PHE A 146 -25.04 -8.47 -6.44
CA PHE A 146 -24.00 -8.11 -5.51
C PHE A 146 -24.25 -6.79 -4.77
N ASN A 147 -23.82 -6.78 -3.51
CA ASN A 147 -23.72 -5.61 -2.65
C ASN A 147 -22.26 -5.38 -2.35
N VAL A 148 -21.74 -4.21 -2.70
CA VAL A 148 -20.30 -3.94 -2.67
C VAL A 148 -19.98 -2.53 -2.20
N ASP A 149 -18.84 -2.42 -1.54
CA ASP A 149 -18.21 -1.15 -1.25
C ASP A 149 -17.46 -0.62 -2.48
N GLN A 150 -16.92 -1.50 -3.32
CA GLN A 150 -16.21 -1.16 -4.57
C GLN A 150 -16.17 -2.34 -5.55
N TYR A 151 -16.00 -2.04 -6.83
CA TYR A 151 -15.90 -3.07 -7.88
C TYR A 151 -14.47 -3.65 -7.95
N PRO A 152 -14.30 -4.98 -7.93
CA PRO A 152 -13.01 -5.56 -8.29
C PRO A 152 -12.77 -5.34 -9.79
N VAL A 153 -11.70 -4.61 -10.10
CA VAL A 153 -11.34 -4.27 -11.50
C VAL A 153 -11.10 -5.52 -12.33
N THR A 154 -10.56 -6.58 -11.72
CA THR A 154 -10.36 -7.89 -12.36
C THR A 154 -11.65 -8.55 -12.80
N ALA A 155 -12.79 -8.25 -12.18
CA ALA A 155 -14.07 -8.81 -12.53
C ALA A 155 -14.76 -8.12 -13.72
N LEU A 156 -14.24 -7.00 -14.20
CA LEU A 156 -14.91 -6.22 -15.24
C LEU A 156 -15.05 -6.96 -16.57
N SER A 157 -13.97 -7.61 -17.03
CA SER A 157 -14.03 -8.44 -18.23
C SER A 157 -15.03 -9.58 -18.08
N SER A 158 -15.08 -10.18 -16.90
CA SER A 158 -16.01 -11.26 -16.58
C SER A 158 -17.48 -10.79 -16.52
N ILE A 159 -17.73 -9.56 -16.06
CA ILE A 159 -19.06 -8.92 -16.11
C ILE A 159 -19.47 -8.69 -17.56
N ILE A 160 -18.60 -8.14 -18.40
CA ILE A 160 -18.88 -7.89 -19.84
C ILE A 160 -19.17 -9.22 -20.56
N GLU A 161 -18.40 -10.27 -20.30
CA GLU A 161 -18.61 -11.59 -20.88
C GLU A 161 -19.93 -12.21 -20.40
N ALA A 162 -20.28 -12.08 -19.12
CA ALA A 162 -21.54 -12.58 -18.56
C ALA A 162 -22.77 -11.84 -19.16
N LEU A 163 -22.68 -10.51 -19.32
CA LEU A 163 -23.72 -9.73 -20.01
C LEU A 163 -23.86 -10.15 -21.47
N GLY A 164 -22.75 -10.47 -22.15
CA GLY A 164 -22.76 -11.02 -23.51
C GLY A 164 -23.47 -12.38 -23.61
N ARG A 165 -23.53 -13.15 -22.51
CA ARG A 165 -24.31 -14.40 -22.41
C ARG A 165 -25.77 -14.18 -22.03
N GLY A 166 -26.18 -12.96 -21.66
CA GLY A 166 -27.52 -12.61 -21.25
C GLY A 166 -27.80 -12.75 -19.74
N VAL A 167 -26.73 -12.81 -18.92
CA VAL A 167 -26.84 -12.87 -17.46
C VAL A 167 -27.37 -11.54 -16.93
N GLU A 168 -28.35 -11.60 -16.01
CA GLU A 168 -28.96 -10.42 -15.39
C GLU A 168 -28.16 -9.98 -14.15
N PHE A 169 -27.96 -8.67 -13.98
CA PHE A 169 -27.24 -8.10 -12.84
C PHE A 169 -28.13 -7.21 -11.99
N ARG A 170 -28.09 -7.43 -10.67
CA ARG A 170 -28.61 -6.49 -9.68
C ARG A 170 -27.48 -6.04 -8.77
N ILE A 171 -27.30 -4.73 -8.66
CA ILE A 171 -26.16 -4.13 -8.00
C ILE A 171 -26.65 -3.14 -6.94
N VAL A 172 -26.25 -3.35 -5.69
CA VAL A 172 -26.33 -2.33 -4.64
C VAL A 172 -24.92 -1.80 -4.41
N GLU A 173 -24.73 -0.53 -4.65
CA GLU A 173 -23.45 0.14 -4.42
C GLU A 173 -23.58 1.27 -3.40
N GLN A 174 -22.49 1.61 -2.77
CA GLN A 174 -22.48 2.71 -1.80
C GLN A 174 -22.64 4.05 -2.53
N GLU A 175 -23.48 4.95 -2.02
CA GLU A 175 -23.82 6.26 -2.64
C GLU A 175 -22.59 7.13 -2.94
N ASN A 176 -21.54 7.03 -2.14
CA ASN A 176 -20.26 7.73 -2.32
C ASN A 176 -19.22 6.93 -3.13
N GLN A 177 -19.58 5.78 -3.67
CA GLN A 177 -18.85 5.27 -4.81
C GLN A 177 -19.16 6.21 -5.98
N THR A 178 -18.41 7.25 -6.11
CA THR A 178 -18.17 7.75 -7.43
C THR A 178 -17.78 6.52 -8.24
N ALA A 179 -18.55 6.22 -9.29
CA ALA A 179 -18.03 5.44 -10.40
C ALA A 179 -16.73 6.15 -10.72
N GLY A 180 -15.70 5.76 -9.94
CA GLY A 180 -14.50 6.55 -9.90
C GLY A 180 -13.95 6.55 -11.29
N PRO A 181 -13.21 7.55 -11.65
CA PRO A 181 -12.33 7.52 -12.80
C PRO A 181 -11.39 6.29 -12.80
N HIS A 182 -11.47 5.43 -11.77
CA HIS A 182 -10.78 4.14 -11.61
C HIS A 182 -11.32 3.04 -12.53
N LEU A 183 -12.50 3.18 -13.10
CA LEU A 183 -12.89 2.61 -14.36
C LEU A 183 -12.35 3.43 -15.54
N VAL A 184 -11.20 4.04 -15.40
CA VAL A 184 -10.38 4.39 -16.57
C VAL A 184 -9.82 3.07 -17.08
N LEU A 185 -10.67 2.38 -17.73
CA LEU A 185 -10.42 1.29 -18.64
C LEU A 185 -9.23 1.73 -19.49
N GLN A 186 -8.19 0.95 -19.47
CA GLN A 186 -6.91 1.32 -20.13
C GLN A 186 -7.03 1.42 -21.64
N ALA A 187 -8.17 0.96 -22.19
CA ALA A 187 -8.46 1.07 -23.61
C ALA A 187 -9.80 1.81 -23.85
N PRO A 188 -9.88 2.71 -24.84
CA PRO A 188 -11.11 3.38 -25.24
C PRO A 188 -12.27 2.40 -25.52
N ASP A 189 -11.95 1.20 -26.00
CA ASP A 189 -12.91 0.14 -26.32
C ASP A 189 -13.56 -0.46 -25.07
N GLU A 190 -12.84 -0.55 -23.96
CA GLU A 190 -13.36 -1.05 -22.67
C GLU A 190 -14.28 -0.01 -22.01
N VAL A 191 -13.95 1.28 -22.09
CA VAL A 191 -14.83 2.39 -21.64
C VAL A 191 -16.15 2.36 -22.42
N GLN A 192 -16.08 2.18 -23.72
CA GLN A 192 -17.25 2.08 -24.58
C GLN A 192 -18.06 0.80 -24.31
N ALA A 193 -17.38 -0.32 -24.06
CA ALA A 193 -18.01 -1.59 -23.74
C ALA A 193 -18.77 -1.49 -22.39
N MET A 194 -18.17 -0.84 -21.39
CA MET A 194 -18.80 -0.66 -20.08
C MET A 194 -19.96 0.35 -20.12
N SER A 195 -19.80 1.44 -20.86
CA SER A 195 -20.91 2.39 -21.07
C SER A 195 -22.08 1.73 -21.79
N ARG A 196 -21.82 0.88 -22.77
CA ARG A 196 -22.85 0.06 -23.45
C ARG A 196 -23.46 -0.98 -22.52
N ALA A 197 -22.64 -1.65 -21.71
CA ALA A 197 -23.07 -2.63 -20.73
C ALA A 197 -24.04 -2.01 -19.70
N ARG A 198 -23.72 -0.85 -19.16
CA ARG A 198 -24.60 -0.09 -18.24
C ARG A 198 -25.89 0.39 -18.88
N SER A 199 -25.94 0.51 -20.19
CA SER A 199 -27.15 0.91 -20.92
C SER A 199 -28.05 -0.27 -21.30
N THR A 200 -27.68 -1.50 -20.92
CA THR A 200 -28.50 -2.69 -21.21
C THR A 200 -29.59 -2.86 -20.16
N PRO A 201 -30.78 -3.38 -20.53
CA PRO A 201 -31.82 -3.70 -19.58
C PRO A 201 -31.46 -4.88 -18.62
N LEU A 202 -30.28 -5.50 -18.82
CA LEU A 202 -29.79 -6.60 -17.99
C LEU A 202 -29.10 -6.11 -16.69
N ILE A 203 -28.90 -4.82 -16.52
CA ILE A 203 -28.33 -4.26 -15.29
C ILE A 203 -29.35 -3.38 -14.60
N GLU A 204 -29.69 -3.75 -13.36
CA GLU A 204 -30.42 -2.89 -12.42
C GLU A 204 -29.48 -2.44 -11.31
N GLN A 205 -29.44 -1.14 -11.02
CA GLN A 205 -28.58 -0.55 -10.01
C GLN A 205 -29.36 0.25 -8.97
N ARG A 206 -28.95 0.13 -7.71
CA ARG A 206 -29.42 0.95 -6.59
C ARG A 206 -28.25 1.43 -5.74
N THR A 207 -28.46 2.50 -4.98
CA THR A 207 -27.46 3.08 -4.08
C THR A 207 -27.88 2.95 -2.63
N SER A 208 -26.90 2.78 -1.74
CA SER A 208 -27.07 2.74 -0.30
C SER A 208 -26.01 3.65 0.37
N ASP A 209 -26.31 4.22 1.52
CA ASP A 209 -25.41 5.09 2.28
C ASP A 209 -24.07 4.39 2.59
N ARG A 210 -24.11 3.08 2.87
CA ARG A 210 -22.91 2.27 3.10
C ARG A 210 -23.15 0.79 2.79
N ALA A 211 -22.08 0.10 2.42
CA ALA A 211 -22.07 -1.36 2.34
C ALA A 211 -21.90 -1.95 3.76
N CYS A 212 -22.89 -2.71 4.24
CA CYS A 212 -22.80 -3.41 5.53
C CYS A 212 -22.18 -4.80 5.43
N VAL A 213 -22.06 -5.33 4.21
CA VAL A 213 -21.47 -6.62 3.87
C VAL A 213 -21.09 -6.63 2.41
N ILE A 214 -19.94 -7.22 2.07
CA ILE A 214 -19.66 -7.59 0.67
C ILE A 214 -20.40 -8.89 0.39
N LEU A 215 -21.19 -8.90 -0.66
CA LEU A 215 -21.97 -10.07 -1.07
C LEU A 215 -21.97 -10.20 -2.58
N TYR A 216 -21.59 -11.36 -3.09
CA TYR A 216 -21.75 -11.78 -4.48
C TYR A 216 -22.56 -13.07 -4.52
N LEU A 217 -23.60 -13.12 -5.33
CA LEU A 217 -24.52 -14.25 -5.42
C LEU A 217 -24.86 -14.54 -6.87
N SER A 218 -24.78 -15.79 -7.26
CA SER A 218 -25.38 -16.35 -8.49
C SER A 218 -26.29 -17.52 -8.16
N GLU A 219 -26.96 -18.07 -9.14
CA GLU A 219 -27.76 -19.29 -8.97
C GLU A 219 -26.92 -20.51 -8.56
N LYS A 220 -25.57 -20.45 -8.66
CA LYS A 220 -24.66 -21.57 -8.39
C LYS A 220 -23.83 -21.43 -7.13
N SER A 221 -23.50 -20.20 -6.75
CA SER A 221 -22.55 -19.96 -5.67
C SER A 221 -22.62 -18.53 -5.12
N CYS A 222 -22.13 -18.37 -3.90
CA CYS A 222 -22.05 -17.06 -3.25
C CYS A 222 -20.68 -16.84 -2.61
N ALA A 223 -20.35 -15.56 -2.41
CA ALA A 223 -19.23 -15.08 -1.62
C ALA A 223 -19.70 -13.93 -0.73
N LEU A 224 -19.27 -13.93 0.54
CA LEU A 224 -19.61 -12.86 1.47
C LEU A 224 -18.42 -12.53 2.38
N ALA A 225 -18.29 -11.25 2.76
CA ALA A 225 -17.32 -10.80 3.75
C ALA A 225 -17.94 -9.72 4.63
N PHE A 226 -17.62 -9.78 5.93
CA PHE A 226 -18.02 -8.76 6.90
C PHE A 226 -16.96 -7.67 7.01
N PRO A 227 -17.34 -6.43 7.36
CA PRO A 227 -16.39 -5.39 7.65
C PRO A 227 -15.61 -5.72 8.94
N ASP A 228 -14.43 -5.18 9.09
CA ASP A 228 -13.69 -5.24 10.34
C ASP A 228 -14.37 -4.38 11.43
N VAL A 229 -13.79 -4.36 12.63
CA VAL A 229 -14.33 -3.59 13.77
C VAL A 229 -14.27 -2.07 13.57
N GLU A 230 -13.54 -1.60 12.56
CA GLU A 230 -13.44 -0.19 12.15
C GLU A 230 -14.43 0.13 11.01
N GLY A 231 -15.11 -0.88 10.47
CA GLY A 231 -16.09 -0.75 9.40
C GLY A 231 -15.51 -0.90 7.99
N GLU A 232 -14.26 -1.32 7.87
CA GLU A 232 -13.55 -1.48 6.60
C GLU A 232 -13.54 -2.93 6.14
N PHE A 233 -13.46 -3.15 4.81
CA PHE A 233 -13.41 -4.49 4.23
C PHE A 233 -11.99 -4.91 3.86
N ASP A 234 -11.54 -6.04 4.39
CA ASP A 234 -10.23 -6.62 4.11
C ASP A 234 -10.25 -7.69 3.01
N TYR A 235 -11.42 -7.93 2.39
CA TYR A 235 -11.64 -8.93 1.33
C TYR A 235 -11.24 -10.36 1.72
N ARG A 236 -11.44 -10.68 3.00
CA ARG A 236 -11.42 -12.05 3.53
C ARG A 236 -12.84 -12.44 3.86
N GLY A 237 -13.23 -13.65 3.52
CA GLY A 237 -14.63 -13.99 3.70
C GLY A 237 -14.95 -15.45 3.42
N PHE A 238 -16.19 -15.70 3.16
CA PHE A 238 -16.77 -17.03 3.00
C PHE A 238 -17.28 -17.24 1.59
N THR A 239 -17.17 -18.46 1.10
CA THR A 239 -17.78 -18.88 -0.16
C THR A 239 -18.58 -20.15 0.06
N ALA A 240 -19.73 -20.27 -0.59
CA ALA A 240 -20.60 -21.44 -0.49
C ALA A 240 -21.31 -21.76 -1.81
N LYS A 241 -21.82 -23.01 -1.90
CA LYS A 241 -22.58 -23.52 -3.05
C LYS A 241 -23.85 -24.30 -2.60
N ASP A 242 -24.02 -24.46 -1.30
CA ASP A 242 -25.19 -25.16 -0.77
C ASP A 242 -26.41 -24.25 -0.74
N GLU A 243 -27.60 -24.88 -0.89
CA GLU A 243 -28.88 -24.20 -1.04
C GLU A 243 -29.20 -23.25 0.12
N ARG A 244 -28.82 -23.61 1.37
CA ARG A 244 -29.10 -22.77 2.55
C ARG A 244 -28.29 -21.48 2.56
N ALA A 245 -27.00 -21.59 2.24
CA ALA A 245 -26.14 -20.41 2.15
C ALA A 245 -26.57 -19.50 0.99
N LEU A 246 -27.01 -20.09 -0.15
CA LEU A 246 -27.54 -19.32 -1.28
C LEU A 246 -28.86 -18.63 -0.91
N GLU A 247 -29.78 -19.30 -0.21
CA GLU A 247 -31.01 -18.71 0.28
C GLU A 247 -30.75 -17.59 1.28
N TRP A 248 -29.87 -17.81 2.25
CA TRP A 248 -29.45 -16.78 3.22
C TRP A 248 -28.89 -15.55 2.54
N CYS A 249 -27.98 -15.74 1.59
CA CYS A 249 -27.36 -14.65 0.81
C CYS A 249 -28.40 -13.93 -0.07
N GLY A 250 -29.35 -14.67 -0.68
CA GLY A 250 -30.42 -14.11 -1.48
C GLY A 250 -31.37 -13.25 -0.66
N ASP A 251 -31.80 -13.75 0.50
CA ASP A 251 -32.67 -13.01 1.42
C ASP A 251 -31.94 -11.71 1.91
N LEU A 252 -30.66 -11.81 2.25
CA LEU A 252 -29.88 -10.67 2.70
C LEU A 252 -29.71 -9.64 1.58
N PHE A 253 -29.40 -10.10 0.36
CA PHE A 253 -29.33 -9.20 -0.79
C PHE A 253 -30.67 -8.51 -1.02
N GLN A 254 -31.77 -9.24 -1.00
CA GLN A 254 -33.10 -8.67 -1.20
C GLN A 254 -33.45 -7.63 -0.12
N HIS A 255 -33.06 -7.88 1.14
CA HIS A 255 -33.21 -6.90 2.23
C HIS A 255 -32.47 -5.57 1.90
N TYR A 256 -31.21 -5.63 1.46
CA TYR A 256 -30.46 -4.43 1.08
C TYR A 256 -31.00 -3.80 -0.21
N TRP A 257 -31.45 -4.63 -1.15
CA TRP A 257 -32.04 -4.17 -2.40
C TRP A 257 -33.31 -3.34 -2.15
N GLU A 258 -34.18 -3.78 -1.27
CA GLU A 258 -35.43 -3.06 -0.93
C GLU A 258 -35.17 -1.76 -0.17
N ALA A 259 -34.12 -1.72 0.66
CA ALA A 259 -33.73 -0.54 1.42
C ALA A 259 -32.95 0.51 0.59
N ALA A 260 -32.35 0.09 -0.52
CA ALA A 260 -31.53 0.94 -1.37
C ALA A 260 -32.36 1.84 -2.31
N GLU A 261 -31.87 3.05 -2.58
CA GLU A 261 -32.53 3.99 -3.48
C GLU A 261 -32.26 3.65 -4.95
N GLN A 262 -33.29 3.80 -5.78
CA GLN A 262 -33.17 3.49 -7.21
C GLN A 262 -32.27 4.53 -7.89
N MET A 263 -31.20 4.08 -8.56
CA MET A 263 -30.36 4.93 -9.38
C MET A 263 -31.07 5.28 -10.68
N VAL A 264 -31.37 6.54 -10.90
CA VAL A 264 -31.88 7.04 -12.19
C VAL A 264 -30.71 7.26 -13.11
N TYR A 265 -30.45 6.29 -14.00
CA TYR A 265 -29.38 6.41 -15.00
C TYR A 265 -29.84 7.37 -16.12
N VAL A 266 -29.30 8.59 -16.14
CA VAL A 266 -29.48 9.50 -17.27
C VAL A 266 -28.45 9.10 -18.33
N SER A 267 -28.94 8.67 -19.50
CA SER A 267 -28.11 8.30 -20.65
C SER A 267 -27.13 9.44 -20.99
N PRO A 268 -25.85 9.15 -21.30
CA PRO A 268 -24.85 10.17 -21.64
C PRO A 268 -25.15 11.03 -22.87
N THR A 269 -26.19 10.73 -23.62
CA THR A 269 -26.64 11.53 -24.77
C THR A 269 -27.48 12.75 -24.41
N GLU A 270 -27.99 12.82 -23.18
CA GLU A 270 -28.45 14.06 -22.60
C GLU A 270 -27.44 14.49 -21.53
N TYR A 271 -26.38 15.14 -21.92
CA TYR A 271 -25.73 16.09 -21.04
C TYR A 271 -26.79 17.12 -20.63
N VAL A 272 -27.63 16.75 -19.67
CA VAL A 272 -28.17 17.73 -18.78
C VAL A 272 -26.92 18.26 -18.09
N THR A 273 -26.51 19.44 -18.50
CA THR A 273 -25.56 20.26 -17.76
C THR A 273 -25.95 20.07 -16.31
N PRO A 274 -25.11 19.45 -15.44
CA PRO A 274 -25.48 19.29 -14.04
C PRO A 274 -25.95 20.65 -13.61
N THR A 275 -27.13 20.69 -12.97
CA THR A 275 -27.70 21.94 -12.47
C THR A 275 -26.55 22.59 -11.73
N ARG A 276 -25.97 23.66 -12.30
CA ARG A 276 -24.79 24.31 -11.78
C ARG A 276 -25.06 24.56 -10.30
N ILE A 277 -24.59 23.66 -9.44
CA ILE A 277 -24.37 24.05 -8.05
C ILE A 277 -23.45 25.25 -8.21
N PRO A 278 -23.82 26.46 -7.80
CA PRO A 278 -23.05 27.64 -8.14
C PRO A 278 -21.63 27.41 -7.61
N MET A 279 -20.74 26.93 -8.45
CA MET A 279 -19.34 26.87 -8.15
C MET A 279 -18.94 28.34 -7.98
N GLN A 280 -18.47 28.72 -6.79
CA GLN A 280 -17.99 30.07 -6.56
C GLN A 280 -16.62 30.22 -7.21
N MET A 281 -16.59 30.13 -8.54
CA MET A 281 -15.46 30.56 -9.33
C MET A 281 -15.57 32.06 -9.50
N GLU A 282 -14.61 32.76 -8.99
CA GLU A 282 -14.50 34.22 -9.21
C GLU A 282 -13.51 34.45 -10.33
N GLU A 283 -13.97 34.83 -11.51
CA GLU A 283 -13.08 35.20 -12.60
C GLU A 283 -12.31 36.49 -12.24
N THR A 284 -11.03 36.46 -12.51
CA THR A 284 -10.12 37.57 -12.34
C THR A 284 -9.59 38.04 -13.70
N ARG A 285 -8.91 39.18 -13.73
CA ARG A 285 -8.31 39.68 -15.00
C ARG A 285 -7.29 38.73 -15.65
N ARG A 286 -6.76 37.74 -14.89
CA ARG A 286 -5.69 36.83 -15.34
C ARG A 286 -5.99 35.34 -15.15
N GLY A 287 -7.13 34.98 -14.54
CA GLY A 287 -7.43 33.58 -14.27
C GLY A 287 -8.68 33.43 -13.42
N VAL A 288 -8.72 32.42 -12.57
CA VAL A 288 -9.86 32.06 -11.75
C VAL A 288 -9.45 31.79 -10.30
N ILE A 289 -10.31 32.18 -9.35
CA ILE A 289 -10.20 31.77 -7.95
C ILE A 289 -11.22 30.66 -7.70
N VAL A 290 -10.76 29.51 -7.27
CA VAL A 290 -11.60 28.37 -6.85
C VAL A 290 -11.65 28.35 -5.33
N LYS A 291 -12.86 28.34 -4.76
CA LYS A 291 -13.05 28.23 -3.30
C LYS A 291 -13.34 26.79 -2.93
N GLY A 292 -12.52 26.21 -2.06
CA GLY A 292 -12.73 24.89 -1.50
C GLY A 292 -14.01 24.88 -0.64
N ARG A 293 -14.70 23.74 -0.67
CA ARG A 293 -15.92 23.50 0.11
C ARG A 293 -15.75 22.43 1.16
N ASP A 294 -14.56 21.80 1.22
CA ASP A 294 -14.30 20.63 2.06
C ASP A 294 -15.22 19.43 1.70
N ASP A 295 -15.52 19.28 0.41
CA ASP A 295 -16.49 18.30 -0.10
C ASP A 295 -15.87 17.50 -1.25
N SER A 296 -15.62 16.21 -1.01
CA SER A 296 -14.96 15.30 -1.96
C SER A 296 -15.74 15.09 -3.27
N ARG A 297 -17.03 15.42 -3.30
CA ARG A 297 -17.88 15.29 -4.49
C ARG A 297 -17.68 16.41 -5.50
N VAL A 298 -17.19 17.56 -5.07
CA VAL A 298 -17.12 18.75 -5.93
C VAL A 298 -15.75 19.40 -6.01
N ASP A 299 -14.90 19.27 -4.98
CA ASP A 299 -13.64 20.02 -4.92
C ASP A 299 -12.66 19.63 -6.00
N ALA A 300 -12.43 18.33 -6.20
CA ALA A 300 -11.51 17.85 -7.22
C ALA A 300 -11.99 18.23 -8.63
N GLN A 301 -13.30 18.10 -8.90
CA GLN A 301 -13.88 18.47 -10.18
C GLN A 301 -13.79 19.99 -10.42
N ALA A 302 -14.02 20.81 -9.39
CA ALA A 302 -13.88 22.25 -9.49
C ALA A 302 -12.46 22.68 -9.87
N VAL A 303 -11.46 22.04 -9.27
CA VAL A 303 -10.05 22.29 -9.61
C VAL A 303 -9.72 21.74 -11.01
N GLN A 304 -10.27 20.57 -11.41
CA GLN A 304 -10.10 20.02 -12.76
C GLN A 304 -10.68 20.98 -13.82
N ASP A 305 -11.91 21.46 -13.63
CA ASP A 305 -12.54 22.41 -14.55
C ASP A 305 -11.74 23.71 -14.66
N ALA A 306 -11.15 24.16 -13.55
CA ALA A 306 -10.33 25.36 -13.54
C ALA A 306 -9.02 25.17 -14.31
N VAL A 307 -8.27 24.10 -14.07
CA VAL A 307 -6.99 23.85 -14.76
C VAL A 307 -7.16 23.53 -16.25
N ASP A 308 -8.33 23.03 -16.65
CA ASP A 308 -8.64 22.76 -18.05
C ASP A 308 -8.98 24.04 -18.82
N ASN A 309 -9.50 25.07 -18.16
CA ASN A 309 -10.04 26.26 -18.83
C ASN A 309 -9.25 27.55 -18.58
N TYR A 310 -8.41 27.64 -17.54
CA TYR A 310 -7.72 28.88 -17.17
C TYR A 310 -6.21 28.66 -17.04
N ASP A 311 -5.42 29.68 -17.42
CA ASP A 311 -3.95 29.67 -17.35
C ASP A 311 -3.43 29.94 -15.93
N GLU A 312 -4.19 30.68 -15.12
CA GLU A 312 -3.88 30.93 -13.70
C GLU A 312 -5.06 30.50 -12.83
N VAL A 313 -4.82 29.56 -11.93
CA VAL A 313 -5.80 29.02 -10.99
C VAL A 313 -5.33 29.31 -9.57
N THR A 314 -6.09 30.11 -8.84
CA THR A 314 -5.84 30.39 -7.43
C THR A 314 -6.81 29.59 -6.58
N LEU A 315 -6.30 28.79 -5.65
CA LEU A 315 -7.08 27.96 -4.74
C LEU A 315 -7.20 28.68 -3.40
N ARG A 316 -8.41 28.72 -2.82
CA ARG A 316 -8.69 29.38 -1.54
C ARG A 316 -9.44 28.44 -0.61
N GLY A 317 -8.89 28.21 0.60
CA GLY A 317 -9.52 27.42 1.66
C GLY A 317 -9.15 25.95 1.63
N ALA A 318 -10.03 25.09 2.14
CA ALA A 318 -9.82 23.66 2.26
C ALA A 318 -10.51 22.90 1.13
N PHE A 319 -9.79 21.94 0.56
CA PHE A 319 -10.26 21.07 -0.51
C PHE A 319 -10.12 19.62 -0.10
N ASN A 320 -11.20 18.87 -0.18
CA ASN A 320 -11.18 17.42 -0.04
C ASN A 320 -11.28 16.77 -1.43
N PHE A 321 -10.23 16.08 -1.87
CA PHE A 321 -10.25 15.40 -3.17
C PHE A 321 -10.79 13.97 -3.09
N GLY A 322 -11.05 13.45 -1.88
CA GLY A 322 -11.53 12.08 -1.70
C GLY A 322 -10.64 11.08 -2.44
N SER A 323 -11.25 10.22 -3.26
CA SER A 323 -10.54 9.28 -4.13
C SER A 323 -10.09 9.89 -5.47
N SER A 324 -10.44 11.13 -5.78
CA SER A 324 -10.16 11.76 -7.07
C SER A 324 -8.76 12.36 -7.13
N MET A 325 -8.23 12.50 -8.36
CA MET A 325 -7.00 13.24 -8.67
C MET A 325 -7.29 14.31 -9.72
N VAL A 326 -6.48 15.35 -9.75
CA VAL A 326 -6.54 16.38 -10.79
C VAL A 326 -5.45 16.12 -11.82
N ARG A 327 -5.83 16.05 -13.09
CA ARG A 327 -4.92 15.87 -14.22
C ARG A 327 -4.65 17.19 -14.90
N ILE A 328 -3.38 17.53 -15.06
CA ILE A 328 -2.94 18.76 -15.71
C ILE A 328 -2.29 18.39 -17.03
N SER A 329 -2.97 18.71 -18.14
CA SER A 329 -2.54 18.38 -19.52
C SER A 329 -2.13 19.58 -20.34
N ARG A 330 -2.23 20.80 -19.80
CA ARG A 330 -1.91 22.06 -20.46
C ARG A 330 -1.09 22.98 -19.56
N SER A 331 -0.57 24.04 -20.13
CA SER A 331 0.15 25.07 -19.35
C SER A 331 -0.78 25.77 -18.39
N VAL A 332 -0.40 25.78 -17.11
CA VAL A 332 -1.16 26.41 -16.04
C VAL A 332 -0.30 26.70 -14.82
N VAL A 333 -0.64 27.76 -14.11
CA VAL A 333 -0.13 28.05 -12.75
C VAL A 333 -1.22 27.77 -11.75
N VAL A 334 -1.01 26.80 -10.87
CA VAL A 334 -1.90 26.48 -9.75
C VAL A 334 -1.25 26.96 -8.47
N ARG A 335 -1.88 27.89 -7.77
CA ARG A 335 -1.34 28.46 -6.53
C ARG A 335 -2.37 28.49 -5.41
N GLY A 336 -1.92 28.29 -4.18
CA GLY A 336 -2.72 28.55 -2.98
C GLY A 336 -2.70 30.03 -2.62
N GLU A 337 -3.83 30.51 -2.13
CA GLU A 337 -3.97 31.89 -1.67
C GLU A 337 -3.55 32.02 -0.20
N GLY A 338 -2.67 32.96 0.08
CA GLY A 338 -2.28 33.36 1.44
C GLY A 338 -1.26 32.43 2.11
N ARG A 339 -0.63 32.95 3.16
CA ARG A 339 0.24 32.24 4.11
C ARG A 339 0.03 32.82 5.51
N GLU A 340 0.09 31.95 6.51
CA GLU A 340 0.14 32.32 7.93
C GLU A 340 1.34 31.64 8.57
N ASP A 341 2.20 32.38 9.24
CA ASP A 341 3.43 31.88 9.88
C ASP A 341 4.28 30.97 8.95
N ASP A 342 4.47 31.39 7.70
CA ASP A 342 5.16 30.64 6.63
C ASP A 342 4.48 29.34 6.18
N ILE A 343 3.26 29.07 6.63
CA ILE A 343 2.44 27.92 6.20
C ILE A 343 1.41 28.39 5.16
N PRO A 344 1.28 27.71 4.01
CA PRO A 344 0.23 28.02 3.05
C PRO A 344 -1.17 27.89 3.68
N SER A 345 -2.02 28.89 3.48
CA SER A 345 -3.39 28.91 4.04
C SER A 345 -4.36 28.02 3.26
N THR A 346 -4.02 27.65 2.02
CA THR A 346 -4.80 26.73 1.19
C THR A 346 -4.38 25.30 1.46
N THR A 347 -5.34 24.43 1.80
CA THR A 347 -5.08 23.02 2.12
C THR A 347 -5.80 22.09 1.15
N ILE A 348 -5.09 21.08 0.63
CA ILE A 348 -5.66 19.96 -0.14
C ILE A 348 -5.37 18.67 0.62
N TYR A 349 -6.40 17.83 0.76
CA TYR A 349 -6.29 16.51 1.38
C TYR A 349 -7.25 15.51 0.72
N LYS A 350 -7.11 14.23 1.06
CA LYS A 350 -7.90 13.14 0.48
C LYS A 350 -8.50 12.28 1.60
N LYS A 351 -9.64 12.68 2.15
CA LYS A 351 -10.40 11.84 3.08
C LYS A 351 -11.39 10.97 2.35
N GLY A 352 -11.50 9.71 2.77
CA GLY A 352 -12.45 8.77 2.20
C GLY A 352 -11.92 8.00 0.97
N TRP A 353 -10.61 8.05 0.71
CA TRP A 353 -10.01 7.18 -0.30
C TRP A 353 -10.12 5.71 0.14
N ARG A 354 -10.31 4.80 -0.83
CA ARG A 354 -10.47 3.36 -0.59
C ARG A 354 -9.62 2.55 -1.57
N PHE A 355 -9.19 1.40 -1.11
CA PHE A 355 -8.42 0.41 -1.85
C PHE A 355 -9.36 -0.51 -2.68
N PRO A 356 -8.96 -1.11 -3.85
CA PRO A 356 -7.63 -1.15 -4.45
C PRO A 356 -7.39 -0.07 -5.52
N PHE A 357 -6.16 0.44 -5.58
CA PHE A 357 -5.74 1.34 -6.66
C PHE A 357 -5.26 0.52 -7.86
N THR A 358 -5.75 0.81 -9.04
CA THR A 358 -5.28 0.23 -10.31
C THR A 358 -4.14 1.00 -10.93
N GLU A 359 -4.00 2.26 -10.52
CA GLU A 359 -2.88 3.15 -10.84
C GLU A 359 -2.33 3.75 -9.54
N PHE A 360 -1.13 4.33 -9.61
CA PHE A 360 -0.61 5.12 -8.49
C PHE A 360 -1.57 6.29 -8.21
N ASP A 361 -2.12 6.33 -7.01
CA ASP A 361 -2.94 7.46 -6.57
C ASP A 361 -2.07 8.70 -6.38
N CYS A 362 -2.59 9.85 -6.78
CA CYS A 362 -1.90 11.13 -6.57
C CYS A 362 -2.91 12.27 -6.37
N VAL A 363 -2.41 13.40 -5.87
CA VAL A 363 -3.23 14.62 -5.78
C VAL A 363 -3.23 15.34 -7.14
N PHE A 364 -2.05 15.61 -7.70
CA PHE A 364 -1.88 16.16 -9.03
C PHE A 364 -1.08 15.23 -9.93
N LYS A 365 -1.60 14.93 -11.12
CA LYS A 365 -0.89 14.24 -12.20
C LYS A 365 -0.64 15.21 -13.36
N VAL A 366 0.61 15.51 -13.64
CA VAL A 366 1.01 16.39 -14.75
C VAL A 366 1.40 15.53 -15.95
N ASP A 367 0.57 15.55 -17.00
CA ASP A 367 0.75 14.77 -18.22
C ASP A 367 0.26 15.54 -19.45
N GLY A 368 1.05 16.51 -19.89
CA GLY A 368 0.73 17.36 -21.03
C GLY A 368 1.98 17.67 -21.86
N GLU A 369 2.06 17.14 -23.07
CA GLU A 369 3.15 17.45 -24.01
C GLU A 369 3.13 18.94 -24.38
N GLY A 370 4.28 19.61 -24.30
CA GLY A 370 4.39 21.06 -24.51
C GLY A 370 3.90 21.93 -23.34
N ALA A 371 3.41 21.33 -22.26
CA ALA A 371 2.88 22.10 -21.12
C ALA A 371 3.98 22.66 -20.22
N GLU A 372 3.78 23.90 -19.76
CA GLU A 372 4.55 24.52 -18.68
C GLU A 372 3.66 24.64 -17.45
N VAL A 373 3.98 23.88 -16.38
CA VAL A 373 3.14 23.78 -15.20
C VAL A 373 3.88 24.29 -13.96
N THR A 374 3.20 25.11 -13.17
CA THR A 374 3.68 25.54 -11.86
C THR A 374 2.65 25.18 -10.79
N ILE A 375 3.09 24.56 -9.70
CA ILE A 375 2.29 24.22 -8.51
C ILE A 375 2.98 24.86 -7.30
N GLU A 376 2.33 25.82 -6.67
CA GLU A 376 2.97 26.63 -5.65
C GLU A 376 2.07 27.02 -4.49
N ASN A 377 2.70 27.18 -3.30
CA ASN A 377 2.06 27.73 -2.11
C ASN A 377 0.81 26.99 -1.66
N ILE A 378 0.84 25.66 -1.68
CA ILE A 378 -0.29 24.79 -1.26
C ILE A 378 0.19 23.88 -0.13
N GLN A 379 -0.66 23.71 0.89
CA GLN A 379 -0.48 22.67 1.88
C GLN A 379 -1.19 21.39 1.43
N PHE A 380 -0.45 20.32 1.29
CA PHE A 380 -0.96 18.97 1.04
C PHE A 380 -0.81 18.15 2.31
N THR A 381 -1.88 17.50 2.72
CA THR A 381 -1.87 16.69 3.93
C THR A 381 -2.86 15.54 3.81
N ASP A 382 -2.68 14.48 4.59
CA ASP A 382 -3.60 13.33 4.66
C ASP A 382 -3.98 12.78 3.28
N PHE A 383 -2.99 12.33 2.52
CA PHE A 383 -3.15 11.69 1.22
C PHE A 383 -2.29 10.43 1.14
N ASN A 384 -2.60 9.58 0.17
CA ASN A 384 -1.92 8.31 -0.05
C ASN A 384 -1.04 8.35 -1.32
N HIS A 385 0.00 7.55 -1.35
CA HIS A 385 0.95 7.33 -2.43
C HIS A 385 1.75 8.57 -2.87
N ILE A 386 1.25 9.37 -3.80
CA ILE A 386 2.01 10.46 -4.44
C ILE A 386 1.27 11.79 -4.27
N CYS A 387 1.97 12.83 -3.88
CA CYS A 387 1.37 14.16 -3.88
C CYS A 387 1.34 14.74 -5.30
N ILE A 388 2.49 14.93 -5.91
CA ILE A 388 2.61 15.50 -7.26
C ILE A 388 3.38 14.52 -8.15
N TRP A 389 2.76 14.08 -9.24
CA TRP A 389 3.35 13.15 -10.21
C TRP A 389 3.55 13.81 -11.56
N GLY A 390 4.80 14.08 -11.92
CA GLY A 390 5.19 14.55 -13.23
C GLY A 390 5.45 13.38 -14.18
N VAL A 391 4.61 13.22 -15.20
CA VAL A 391 4.70 12.16 -16.22
C VAL A 391 5.33 12.71 -17.49
N ARG A 392 4.81 13.81 -17.99
CA ARG A 392 5.21 14.43 -19.24
C ARG A 392 4.81 15.91 -19.28
N CYS A 393 5.77 16.79 -19.50
CA CYS A 393 5.56 18.22 -19.78
C CYS A 393 6.89 18.85 -20.21
N ASP A 394 6.88 20.07 -20.73
CA ASP A 394 8.08 20.81 -21.10
C ASP A 394 8.75 21.47 -19.89
N SER A 395 7.96 21.91 -18.90
CA SER A 395 8.47 22.47 -17.67
C SER A 395 7.55 22.16 -16.50
N LEU A 396 8.10 21.67 -15.39
CA LEU A 396 7.39 21.48 -14.13
C LEU A 396 8.12 22.20 -13.00
N ASN A 397 7.45 23.21 -12.43
CA ASN A 397 7.92 23.93 -11.28
C ASN A 397 7.05 23.60 -10.07
N VAL A 398 7.64 23.04 -9.03
CA VAL A 398 6.98 22.74 -7.74
C VAL A 398 7.68 23.53 -6.66
N LYS A 399 7.03 24.55 -6.12
CA LYS A 399 7.72 25.46 -5.21
C LYS A 399 6.88 25.94 -4.04
N ASP A 400 7.54 26.16 -2.92
CA ASP A 400 6.96 26.76 -1.71
C ASP A 400 5.75 26.00 -1.16
N ASN A 401 5.60 24.70 -1.46
CA ASN A 401 4.54 23.85 -0.95
C ASN A 401 4.90 23.24 0.40
N ARG A 402 3.89 22.88 1.18
CA ARG A 402 4.01 22.12 2.40
C ARG A 402 3.31 20.77 2.25
N ILE A 403 4.08 19.69 2.26
CA ILE A 403 3.60 18.33 2.02
C ILE A 403 3.80 17.54 3.32
N THR A 404 2.70 17.13 3.96
CA THR A 404 2.74 16.51 5.30
C THR A 404 1.75 15.36 5.41
N LEU A 405 1.94 14.50 6.42
CA LEU A 405 1.03 13.39 6.76
C LEU A 405 0.68 12.51 5.56
N MET A 406 1.70 12.03 4.86
CA MET A 406 1.55 11.01 3.84
C MET A 406 1.33 9.67 4.54
N THR A 407 0.09 9.21 4.61
CA THR A 407 -0.27 7.92 5.17
C THR A 407 -0.35 6.88 4.06
N GLY A 408 0.61 5.99 4.01
CA GLY A 408 0.52 4.81 3.16
C GLY A 408 -0.27 3.72 3.88
N TYR A 409 -1.56 3.63 3.67
CA TYR A 409 -2.31 2.42 3.98
C TYR A 409 -2.30 1.52 2.74
N GLY A 410 -1.29 0.67 2.64
CA GLY A 410 -1.24 -0.39 1.66
C GLY A 410 -1.10 -1.72 2.38
N ARG A 411 -2.17 -2.44 2.64
CA ARG A 411 -2.08 -3.88 2.87
C ARG A 411 -1.80 -4.53 1.52
N GLY A 412 -0.51 -4.80 1.26
CA GLY A 412 -0.09 -5.92 0.46
C GLY A 412 -0.63 -6.07 -0.95
N MET A 413 -0.59 -5.05 -1.81
CA MET A 413 -0.66 -5.29 -3.25
C MET A 413 0.68 -4.96 -3.90
N THR A 414 1.45 -6.01 -4.12
CA THR A 414 2.66 -5.96 -4.92
C THR A 414 2.32 -5.91 -6.40
N TYR A 415 2.28 -4.74 -6.99
CA TYR A 415 2.49 -4.62 -8.42
C TYR A 415 3.99 -4.50 -8.69
N GLY A 416 4.60 -5.60 -9.13
CA GLY A 416 5.98 -5.63 -9.60
C GLY A 416 7.02 -5.34 -8.50
N ALA A 417 8.25 -5.04 -8.90
CA ALA A 417 9.42 -4.81 -8.04
C ALA A 417 9.38 -3.50 -7.22
N PHE A 418 8.29 -2.76 -7.24
CA PHE A 418 8.10 -1.50 -6.56
C PHE A 418 6.88 -1.61 -5.65
N GLY A 419 7.04 -2.18 -4.47
CA GLY A 419 6.01 -2.18 -3.43
C GLY A 419 5.53 -0.75 -3.10
N ASP A 420 4.57 -0.63 -2.22
CA ASP A 420 3.91 0.62 -1.81
C ASP A 420 4.89 1.76 -1.56
N VAL A 421 5.09 2.60 -2.57
CA VAL A 421 6.00 3.75 -2.52
C VAL A 421 5.18 5.00 -2.25
N VAL A 422 5.48 5.67 -1.15
CA VAL A 422 4.95 7.01 -0.87
C VAL A 422 5.98 8.05 -1.27
N VAL A 423 5.58 8.98 -2.12
CA VAL A 423 6.48 10.02 -2.63
C VAL A 423 5.82 11.39 -2.54
N GLY A 424 6.50 12.34 -1.93
CA GLY A 424 6.04 13.73 -1.93
C GLY A 424 5.94 14.27 -3.36
N ILE A 425 7.04 14.27 -4.10
CA ILE A 425 7.10 14.73 -5.50
C ILE A 425 7.78 13.66 -6.33
N TRP A 426 7.08 13.10 -7.31
CA TRP A 426 7.60 12.05 -8.19
C TRP A 426 7.61 12.48 -9.65
N ILE A 427 8.79 12.46 -10.23
CA ILE A 427 8.99 12.71 -11.65
C ILE A 427 9.35 11.37 -12.30
N ARG A 428 8.43 10.83 -13.07
CA ARG A 428 8.61 9.56 -13.79
C ARG A 428 7.80 9.56 -15.08
N GLY A 429 8.47 9.39 -16.19
CA GLY A 429 7.78 9.13 -17.46
C GLY A 429 6.95 7.84 -17.40
N SER A 430 5.88 7.77 -18.18
CA SER A 430 5.14 6.52 -18.38
C SER A 430 5.95 5.58 -19.26
N GLU A 431 6.07 4.30 -18.89
CA GLU A 431 6.77 3.31 -19.71
C GLU A 431 6.14 3.17 -21.11
N PRO A 432 6.93 3.12 -22.18
CA PRO A 432 8.40 3.18 -22.27
C PRO A 432 8.98 4.62 -22.31
N SER A 433 8.24 5.63 -21.91
CA SER A 433 8.60 7.04 -22.11
C SER A 433 9.49 7.58 -21.00
N VAL A 434 10.43 8.44 -21.39
CA VAL A 434 11.33 9.17 -20.48
C VAL A 434 10.76 10.57 -20.25
N PHE A 435 10.84 11.07 -19.02
CA PHE A 435 10.51 12.48 -18.76
C PHE A 435 11.55 13.40 -19.41
N ARG A 436 11.14 14.27 -20.33
CA ARG A 436 12.05 15.08 -21.15
C ARG A 436 12.10 16.55 -20.79
N GLY A 437 11.19 17.01 -19.97
CA GLY A 437 11.06 18.42 -19.62
C GLY A 437 12.09 18.91 -18.61
N ARG A 438 12.01 20.19 -18.30
CA ARG A 438 12.76 20.83 -17.19
C ARG A 438 11.99 20.65 -15.89
N VAL A 439 12.69 20.30 -14.83
CA VAL A 439 12.10 20.14 -13.49
C VAL A 439 12.79 21.10 -12.53
N ARG A 440 12.01 21.87 -11.79
CA ARG A 440 12.46 22.69 -10.68
C ARG A 440 11.62 22.40 -9.43
N ILE A 441 12.27 21.91 -8.38
CA ILE A 441 11.65 21.61 -7.08
C ILE A 441 12.36 22.47 -6.05
N GLU A 442 11.70 23.52 -5.58
CA GLU A 442 12.35 24.56 -4.79
C GLU A 442 11.50 25.00 -3.58
N GLY A 443 12.14 25.19 -2.43
CA GLY A 443 11.52 25.80 -1.27
C GLY A 443 10.40 24.99 -0.62
N ASN A 444 10.23 23.70 -0.99
CA ASN A 444 9.17 22.88 -0.43
C ASN A 444 9.56 22.34 0.96
N TYR A 445 8.56 22.22 1.84
CA TYR A 445 8.65 21.51 3.10
C TYR A 445 7.93 20.15 2.96
N ILE A 446 8.66 19.05 3.11
CA ILE A 446 8.13 17.70 2.96
C ILE A 446 8.40 16.94 4.27
N ASP A 447 7.36 16.44 4.95
CA ASP A 447 7.50 15.72 6.22
C ASP A 447 6.65 14.46 6.25
N ASN A 448 7.15 13.45 6.98
CA ASN A 448 6.46 12.18 7.18
C ASN A 448 6.11 11.42 5.89
N ALA A 449 7.03 11.36 4.93
CA ALA A 449 6.91 10.42 3.82
C ALA A 449 7.06 8.97 4.33
N ARG A 450 6.04 8.49 5.01
CA ARG A 450 5.95 7.13 5.55
C ARG A 450 5.12 6.30 4.59
N GLY A 451 5.76 5.49 3.76
CA GLY A 451 5.08 4.56 2.89
C GLY A 451 4.37 3.43 3.65
N GLY A 452 3.42 2.74 3.01
CA GLY A 452 2.67 1.60 3.56
C GLY A 452 3.51 0.33 3.82
N ALA A 453 2.99 -0.63 4.59
CA ALA A 453 3.72 -1.83 4.99
C ALA A 453 4.19 -2.67 3.81
N PHE A 454 5.46 -2.98 3.78
CA PHE A 454 6.11 -3.84 2.79
C PHE A 454 5.81 -5.34 3.04
N GLY A 455 4.62 -5.65 3.59
CA GLY A 455 4.22 -7.01 3.96
C GLY A 455 4.28 -8.01 2.79
N GLY A 456 4.00 -7.57 1.57
CA GLY A 456 3.98 -8.48 0.42
C GLY A 456 5.34 -8.93 -0.10
N PHE A 457 6.44 -8.26 0.22
CA PHE A 457 7.78 -8.68 -0.20
C PHE A 457 8.42 -9.65 0.79
N LEU A 458 8.05 -9.57 2.06
CA LEU A 458 8.52 -10.47 3.10
C LEU A 458 7.75 -11.80 3.10
N THR A 459 6.47 -11.81 2.70
CA THR A 459 5.65 -13.03 2.64
C THR A 459 6.01 -13.97 1.48
N ARG A 460 6.56 -13.47 0.37
CA ARG A 460 7.06 -14.35 -0.70
C ARG A 460 8.34 -15.11 -0.38
N GLY A 461 8.98 -14.84 0.74
CA GLY A 461 10.25 -15.47 1.18
C GLY A 461 10.14 -16.52 2.28
N GLY A 462 8.95 -16.96 2.68
CA GLY A 462 8.80 -18.01 3.70
C GLY A 462 8.97 -17.53 5.15
N LEU A 463 8.83 -16.24 5.42
CA LEU A 463 8.93 -15.70 6.78
C LEU A 463 7.72 -16.04 7.67
N GLU A 464 6.59 -16.44 7.09
CA GLU A 464 5.43 -16.93 7.86
C GLU A 464 5.70 -18.26 8.57
N GLU A 465 6.70 -19.01 8.11
CA GLU A 465 7.15 -20.26 8.74
C GLU A 465 8.25 -20.06 9.80
N ASP A 466 8.73 -18.80 9.98
CA ASP A 466 9.73 -18.47 11.00
C ASP A 466 9.05 -18.31 12.37
N PRO A 467 9.27 -19.21 13.35
CA PRO A 467 8.66 -19.11 14.67
C PRO A 467 9.12 -17.87 15.47
N GLU A 468 10.15 -17.16 15.00
CA GLU A 468 10.60 -15.89 15.58
C GLU A 468 9.98 -14.66 14.88
N TYR A 469 9.09 -14.86 13.90
CA TYR A 469 8.37 -13.77 13.25
C TYR A 469 7.51 -13.00 14.26
N ARG A 470 7.87 -11.76 14.47
CA ARG A 470 7.23 -10.86 15.42
C ARG A 470 6.46 -9.78 14.66
N PRO A 471 5.18 -10.00 14.28
CA PRO A 471 4.38 -9.02 13.55
C PRO A 471 4.16 -7.72 14.32
N ASP A 472 4.23 -7.78 15.66
CA ASP A 472 4.15 -6.63 16.55
C ASP A 472 5.35 -5.68 16.44
N LEU A 473 6.52 -6.16 16.01
CA LEU A 473 7.69 -5.34 15.73
C LEU A 473 7.66 -4.68 14.33
N PHE A 474 6.78 -5.16 13.46
CA PHE A 474 6.60 -4.64 12.10
C PHE A 474 5.50 -3.56 12.01
N ASN A 475 4.86 -3.23 13.12
CA ASN A 475 3.89 -2.15 13.16
C ASN A 475 4.58 -0.79 12.95
N HIS A 476 4.24 -0.13 11.85
CA HIS A 476 4.38 1.30 11.57
C HIS A 476 5.72 1.89 11.09
N GLU A 477 6.83 1.15 11.02
CA GLU A 477 8.13 1.77 10.72
C GLU A 477 8.80 1.38 9.39
N TYR A 478 8.16 0.53 8.56
CA TYR A 478 8.86 -0.17 7.48
C TYR A 478 8.34 0.14 6.07
N TYR A 479 8.34 1.41 5.71
CA TYR A 479 7.74 1.89 4.48
C TYR A 479 8.76 2.58 3.56
N MET A 480 8.70 2.32 2.24
CA MET A 480 9.53 3.05 1.28
C MET A 480 8.95 4.44 1.02
N GLY A 481 9.35 5.42 1.83
CA GLY A 481 8.97 6.81 1.65
C GLY A 481 10.09 7.63 1.03
N PHE A 482 9.80 8.34 -0.06
CA PHE A 482 10.71 9.33 -0.66
C PHE A 482 10.15 10.74 -0.49
N GLY A 483 11.01 11.68 -0.10
CA GLY A 483 10.62 13.08 -0.17
C GLY A 483 10.47 13.52 -1.64
N VAL A 484 11.52 13.37 -2.43
CA VAL A 484 11.55 13.66 -3.86
C VAL A 484 12.14 12.47 -4.62
N GLY A 485 11.45 11.98 -5.63
CA GLY A 485 11.90 10.92 -6.53
C GLY A 485 11.95 11.39 -7.98
N ILE A 486 13.11 11.27 -8.61
CA ILE A 486 13.32 11.50 -10.04
C ILE A 486 13.67 10.17 -10.68
N HIS A 487 12.90 9.75 -11.65
CA HIS A 487 13.11 8.48 -12.33
C HIS A 487 13.02 8.63 -13.84
N GLN A 488 14.05 8.19 -14.56
CA GLN A 488 14.12 8.24 -16.03
C GLN A 488 13.92 9.65 -16.61
N ALA A 489 14.60 10.67 -16.09
CA ALA A 489 14.61 12.00 -16.68
C ALA A 489 15.74 12.15 -17.71
N SER A 490 15.53 12.98 -18.72
CA SER A 490 16.53 13.34 -19.75
C SER A 490 16.77 14.85 -19.86
N GLY A 491 15.94 15.66 -19.19
CA GLY A 491 16.06 17.12 -19.15
C GLY A 491 16.87 17.64 -17.98
N SER A 492 16.80 18.94 -17.75
CA SER A 492 17.42 19.59 -16.60
C SER A 492 16.55 19.40 -15.35
N VAL A 493 17.15 18.93 -14.27
CA VAL A 493 16.51 18.72 -12.97
C VAL A 493 17.23 19.50 -11.90
N SER A 494 16.56 20.45 -11.27
CA SER A 494 17.06 21.22 -10.15
C SER A 494 16.20 20.95 -8.91
N ILE A 495 16.82 20.53 -7.79
CA ILE A 495 16.18 20.29 -6.50
C ILE A 495 16.91 21.13 -5.48
N GLU A 496 16.32 22.27 -5.09
CA GLU A 496 17.02 23.29 -4.33
C GLU A 496 16.20 23.84 -3.15
N ASN A 497 16.87 24.17 -2.06
CA ASN A 497 16.28 24.86 -0.90
C ASN A 497 15.08 24.12 -0.26
N ASN A 498 14.95 22.81 -0.43
CA ASN A 498 13.87 22.05 0.18
C ASN A 498 14.22 21.58 1.59
N ILE A 499 13.23 21.50 2.46
CA ILE A 499 13.33 20.88 3.77
C ILE A 499 12.58 19.55 3.72
N ILE A 500 13.30 18.44 3.85
CA ILE A 500 12.73 17.08 3.80
C ILE A 500 12.96 16.41 5.15
N ARG A 501 11.88 16.07 5.85
CA ARG A 501 11.94 15.43 7.15
C ARG A 501 11.31 14.05 7.11
N ASN A 502 11.91 13.12 7.84
CA ASN A 502 11.32 11.81 8.14
C ASN A 502 10.88 10.99 6.91
N ALA A 503 11.57 11.15 5.78
CA ALA A 503 11.41 10.23 4.66
C ALA A 503 12.02 8.87 5.04
N ASN A 504 11.21 7.82 4.96
CA ASN A 504 11.59 6.50 5.49
C ASN A 504 12.72 5.81 4.74
N ALA A 505 12.79 5.98 3.42
CA ALA A 505 13.83 5.36 2.63
C ALA A 505 14.87 6.37 2.17
N ARG A 506 14.44 7.43 1.50
CA ARG A 506 15.36 8.41 0.91
C ARG A 506 14.78 9.81 0.95
N GLY A 507 15.59 10.77 1.37
CA GLY A 507 15.19 12.17 1.26
C GLY A 507 14.99 12.56 -0.20
N ILE A 508 16.03 12.40 -1.03
CA ILE A 508 16.01 12.66 -2.47
C ILE A 508 16.59 11.45 -3.20
N ALA A 509 15.92 10.99 -4.26
CA ALA A 509 16.39 9.93 -5.13
C ALA A 509 16.37 10.35 -6.60
N ALA A 510 17.51 10.24 -7.29
CA ALA A 510 17.62 10.40 -8.74
C ALA A 510 18.09 9.08 -9.34
N THR A 511 17.23 8.40 -10.08
CA THR A 511 17.49 7.04 -10.56
C THR A 511 17.20 6.88 -12.06
N GLY A 512 18.10 6.20 -12.77
CA GLY A 512 17.90 5.84 -14.16
C GLY A 512 17.77 7.01 -15.14
N CYS A 513 18.26 8.19 -14.79
CA CYS A 513 18.28 9.33 -15.69
C CYS A 513 19.20 9.06 -16.91
N LEU A 514 18.91 9.73 -18.01
CA LEU A 514 19.69 9.57 -19.25
C LEU A 514 20.94 10.47 -19.26
N PRO A 515 21.93 10.22 -20.14
CA PRO A 515 23.16 11.02 -20.21
C PRO A 515 22.94 12.50 -20.50
N SER A 516 21.82 12.84 -21.14
CA SER A 516 21.41 14.21 -21.39
C SER A 516 20.83 14.91 -20.17
N ALA A 517 20.53 14.17 -19.09
CA ALA A 517 20.04 14.78 -17.86
C ALA A 517 21.14 15.56 -17.14
N ASP A 518 20.80 16.78 -16.73
CA ASP A 518 21.61 17.63 -15.87
C ASP A 518 20.90 17.69 -14.49
N VAL A 519 21.38 16.89 -13.55
CA VAL A 519 20.74 16.73 -12.23
C VAL A 519 21.53 17.49 -11.18
N ARG A 520 20.89 18.49 -10.57
CA ARG A 520 21.49 19.34 -9.52
C ARG A 520 20.67 19.27 -8.24
N ILE A 521 21.30 18.89 -7.14
CA ILE A 521 20.71 18.74 -5.81
C ILE A 521 21.50 19.64 -4.86
N ARG A 522 20.94 20.82 -4.54
CA ARG A 522 21.69 21.87 -3.84
C ARG A 522 20.90 22.51 -2.70
N HIS A 523 21.60 22.95 -1.65
CA HIS A 523 21.03 23.72 -0.53
C HIS A 523 19.82 23.05 0.16
N ASN A 524 19.63 21.73 0.03
CA ASN A 524 18.53 21.05 0.69
C ASN A 524 18.89 20.69 2.13
N THR A 525 17.89 20.71 3.01
CA THR A 525 17.99 20.25 4.39
C THR A 525 17.23 18.95 4.54
N ILE A 526 17.93 17.84 4.82
CA ILE A 526 17.35 16.50 4.96
C ILE A 526 17.56 16.06 6.40
N ILE A 527 16.46 15.81 7.12
CA ILE A 527 16.46 15.46 8.54
C ILE A 527 15.65 14.18 8.74
N SER A 528 16.19 13.24 9.51
CA SER A 528 15.41 12.13 10.04
C SER A 528 15.61 12.04 11.54
N ASP A 529 14.59 12.38 12.30
CA ASP A 529 14.53 12.30 13.77
C ASP A 529 13.97 10.95 14.24
N LEU A 530 13.51 10.09 13.32
CA LEU A 530 12.95 8.79 13.63
C LEU A 530 14.06 7.80 13.94
N TYR A 531 14.07 7.29 15.15
CA TYR A 531 14.96 6.19 15.53
C TYR A 531 14.38 4.86 15.02
N GLY A 532 15.19 4.03 14.40
CA GLY A 532 14.81 2.71 13.92
C GLY A 532 15.76 2.23 12.82
N SER A 533 15.91 0.91 12.70
CA SER A 533 16.64 0.30 11.59
C SER A 533 15.72 0.09 10.41
N TYR A 534 16.24 0.25 9.21
CA TYR A 534 15.54 -0.15 7.99
C TYR A 534 15.63 -1.67 7.82
N PRO A 535 14.53 -2.39 7.57
CA PRO A 535 14.51 -3.87 7.58
C PRO A 535 15.15 -4.52 6.35
N PHE A 536 15.71 -3.74 5.42
CA PHE A 536 16.26 -4.30 4.19
C PHE A 536 17.68 -4.81 4.35
N SER A 537 17.95 -5.89 3.60
CA SER A 537 19.24 -6.60 3.54
C SER A 537 20.40 -5.78 2.96
N SER A 538 20.21 -4.51 2.65
CA SER A 538 21.26 -3.64 2.10
C SER A 538 21.21 -2.25 2.76
N PRO A 539 22.31 -1.79 3.36
CA PRO A 539 22.42 -0.43 3.90
C PRO A 539 22.21 0.66 2.84
N GLU A 540 22.34 0.32 1.56
CA GLU A 540 22.12 1.22 0.42
C GLU A 540 20.64 1.59 0.24
N ALA A 541 19.73 0.94 0.95
CA ALA A 541 18.30 1.21 0.86
C ALA A 541 17.89 2.51 1.58
N GLY A 542 18.60 2.92 2.64
CA GLY A 542 18.33 4.12 3.41
C GLY A 542 19.39 5.19 3.18
N ALA A 543 19.03 6.32 2.59
CA ALA A 543 19.97 7.41 2.33
C ALA A 543 19.30 8.79 2.42
N GLY A 544 20.08 9.80 2.82
CA GLY A 544 19.68 11.19 2.65
C GLY A 544 19.49 11.53 1.17
N ILE A 545 20.53 11.29 0.36
CA ILE A 545 20.47 11.48 -1.10
C ILE A 545 21.01 10.23 -1.79
N LEU A 546 20.27 9.76 -2.81
CA LEU A 546 20.69 8.67 -3.71
C LEU A 546 20.72 9.17 -5.16
N ALA A 547 21.84 8.97 -5.85
CA ALA A 547 21.92 9.03 -7.30
C ALA A 547 22.32 7.65 -7.85
N GLN A 548 21.54 7.06 -8.75
CA GLN A 548 21.74 5.69 -9.17
C GLN A 548 21.44 5.46 -10.66
N SER A 549 22.31 4.70 -11.34
CA SER A 549 21.97 4.11 -12.63
C SER A 549 20.80 3.13 -12.47
N ALA A 550 19.98 2.96 -13.49
CA ALA A 550 18.67 2.29 -13.39
C ALA A 550 18.67 0.88 -12.80
N TRP A 551 17.59 0.56 -12.14
CA TRP A 551 17.13 -0.79 -11.89
C TRP A 551 16.34 -1.29 -13.11
N GLY A 552 16.98 -2.11 -13.96
CA GLY A 552 16.23 -2.90 -14.94
C GLY A 552 15.90 -2.26 -16.28
N PHE A 553 16.24 -1.01 -16.53
CA PHE A 553 16.06 -0.32 -17.80
C PHE A 553 17.39 0.14 -18.39
N PRO A 554 17.51 0.29 -19.73
CA PRO A 554 18.69 0.91 -20.31
C PRO A 554 18.91 2.31 -19.71
N SER A 555 20.03 2.47 -19.02
CA SER A 555 20.47 3.75 -18.46
C SER A 555 21.95 3.87 -18.69
N PRO A 556 22.36 4.62 -19.72
CA PRO A 556 23.78 4.78 -20.04
C PRO A 556 24.53 5.69 -19.08
N GLY A 557 23.97 5.96 -17.90
CA GLY A 557 24.55 6.83 -16.89
C GLY A 557 24.21 8.30 -17.11
N PHE A 558 24.31 9.10 -16.08
CA PHE A 558 24.06 10.55 -16.13
C PHE A 558 25.03 11.30 -15.20
N LYS A 559 25.13 12.62 -15.39
CA LYS A 559 25.90 13.49 -14.53
C LYS A 559 25.04 14.00 -13.37
N VAL A 560 25.60 14.06 -12.15
CA VAL A 560 24.93 14.59 -10.97
C VAL A 560 25.84 15.53 -10.19
N GLU A 561 25.27 16.64 -9.73
CA GLU A 561 25.92 17.59 -8.84
C GLU A 561 25.15 17.63 -7.51
N ILE A 562 25.81 17.27 -6.40
CA ILE A 562 25.24 17.22 -5.05
C ILE A 562 26.05 18.15 -4.18
N GLU A 563 25.54 19.37 -3.93
CA GLU A 563 26.33 20.43 -3.35
C GLU A 563 25.58 21.20 -2.26
N GLU A 564 26.28 21.59 -1.22
CA GLU A 564 25.80 22.49 -0.17
C GLU A 564 24.53 22.01 0.55
N ASN A 565 24.31 20.69 0.62
CA ASN A 565 23.18 20.11 1.34
C ASN A 565 23.54 19.89 2.81
N THR A 566 22.54 20.05 3.69
CA THR A 566 22.63 19.69 5.10
C THR A 566 21.84 18.40 5.34
N ILE A 567 22.51 17.34 5.77
CA ILE A 567 21.93 16.01 5.98
C ILE A 567 22.15 15.61 7.43
N LYS A 568 21.06 15.41 8.19
CA LYS A 568 21.10 14.98 9.58
C LYS A 568 20.23 13.75 9.76
N LEU A 569 20.84 12.59 9.99
CA LEU A 569 20.15 11.31 10.10
C LEU A 569 20.42 10.68 11.48
N ASP A 570 19.40 10.64 12.31
CA ASP A 570 19.44 10.00 13.62
C ASP A 570 18.95 8.52 13.53
N ARG A 571 19.17 7.87 12.39
CA ARG A 571 18.77 6.50 12.08
C ARG A 571 19.94 5.53 12.03
N LEU A 572 19.69 4.32 12.52
CA LEU A 572 20.65 3.22 12.51
C LEU A 572 20.97 2.78 11.07
N ASN A 573 22.25 2.70 10.75
CA ASN A 573 22.79 2.17 9.48
C ASN A 573 22.35 2.91 8.20
N TYR A 574 21.96 4.17 8.28
CA TYR A 574 21.67 4.98 7.10
C TYR A 574 22.95 5.62 6.53
N CYS A 575 22.90 5.90 5.24
CA CYS A 575 23.96 6.59 4.52
C CYS A 575 23.59 8.06 4.30
N GLY A 576 24.60 8.95 4.33
CA GLY A 576 24.38 10.35 4.00
C GLY A 576 24.07 10.55 2.52
N ILE A 577 25.06 10.28 1.67
CA ILE A 577 24.97 10.39 0.20
C ILE A 577 25.46 9.09 -0.43
N ILE A 578 24.69 8.54 -1.36
CA ILE A 578 25.10 7.40 -2.16
C ILE A 578 25.07 7.76 -3.64
N VAL A 579 26.16 7.47 -4.33
CA VAL A 579 26.22 7.48 -5.80
C VAL A 579 26.54 6.08 -6.25
N LEU A 580 25.62 5.47 -7.01
CA LEU A 580 25.64 4.05 -7.32
C LEU A 580 25.51 3.80 -8.83
N GLY A 581 26.52 3.18 -9.40
CA GLY A 581 26.48 2.63 -10.76
C GLY A 581 25.54 1.42 -10.88
N PRO A 582 25.62 0.65 -11.97
CA PRO A 582 24.68 -0.43 -12.29
C PRO A 582 24.54 -1.44 -11.15
N VAL A 583 23.31 -1.77 -10.79
CA VAL A 583 23.00 -2.85 -9.85
C VAL A 583 23.12 -4.21 -10.52
N MET A 584 22.65 -4.30 -11.76
CA MET A 584 22.69 -5.50 -12.59
C MET A 584 23.51 -5.26 -13.85
N ASP A 585 24.20 -6.32 -14.31
CA ASP A 585 24.88 -6.35 -15.61
C ASP A 585 23.82 -6.62 -16.68
N ARG A 586 23.34 -5.55 -17.31
CA ARG A 586 22.37 -5.60 -18.41
C ARG A 586 22.85 -4.73 -19.56
N GLU A 587 22.51 -5.12 -20.77
CA GLU A 587 22.78 -4.35 -21.97
C GLU A 587 22.12 -2.95 -21.89
N GLY A 588 22.88 -1.92 -22.21
CA GLY A 588 22.39 -0.53 -22.18
C GLY A 588 22.39 0.14 -20.79
N VAL A 589 22.94 -0.50 -19.77
CA VAL A 589 23.14 0.11 -18.45
C VAL A 589 24.63 0.40 -18.25
N ASP A 590 24.99 1.67 -17.97
CA ASP A 590 26.36 2.11 -17.76
C ASP A 590 26.53 2.80 -16.39
N LYS A 591 27.77 3.11 -16.07
CA LYS A 591 28.15 3.80 -14.83
C LYS A 591 27.75 5.28 -14.86
N LEU A 592 27.59 5.84 -13.67
CA LEU A 592 27.61 7.29 -13.51
C LEU A 592 29.04 7.81 -13.70
N ARG A 593 29.19 8.93 -14.39
CA ARG A 593 30.49 9.52 -14.68
C ARG A 593 30.52 11.04 -14.55
N GLY A 594 31.60 11.57 -14.00
CA GLY A 594 31.88 13.00 -14.00
C GLY A 594 30.92 13.81 -13.14
N GLY A 595 30.60 13.34 -11.93
CA GLY A 595 29.77 14.05 -10.95
C GLY A 595 30.57 14.76 -9.87
N THR A 596 29.87 15.62 -9.12
CA THR A 596 30.47 16.34 -7.97
C THR A 596 29.63 16.10 -6.69
N ILE A 597 30.32 15.91 -5.57
CA ILE A 597 29.76 15.87 -4.22
C ILE A 597 30.58 16.86 -3.38
N ARG A 598 30.07 18.08 -3.21
CA ARG A 598 30.86 19.17 -2.61
C ARG A 598 30.11 19.93 -1.54
N ASN A 599 30.86 20.44 -0.56
CA ASN A 599 30.37 21.35 0.48
C ASN A 599 29.15 20.85 1.24
N ASN A 600 28.89 19.52 1.30
CA ASN A 600 27.78 19.00 2.04
C ASN A 600 28.13 18.84 3.52
N HIS A 601 27.17 19.14 4.39
CA HIS A 601 27.27 18.92 5.83
C HIS A 601 26.45 17.68 6.23
N ILE A 602 27.13 16.60 6.58
CA ILE A 602 26.54 15.30 6.89
C ILE A 602 26.77 14.96 8.35
N ARG A 603 25.71 14.76 9.10
CA ARG A 603 25.76 14.29 10.48
C ARG A 603 24.96 12.99 10.62
N LEU A 604 25.62 11.96 11.12
CA LEU A 604 25.04 10.64 11.35
C LEU A 604 25.12 10.31 12.84
N LYS A 605 24.07 9.73 13.41
CA LYS A 605 24.12 9.29 14.81
C LYS A 605 24.71 7.90 14.95
N GLU A 606 24.23 6.96 14.17
CA GLU A 606 24.70 5.58 14.10
C GLU A 606 24.67 5.12 12.63
N GLY A 607 25.34 5.91 11.78
CA GLY A 607 25.31 5.74 10.33
C GLY A 607 26.10 4.52 9.84
N TYR A 608 25.87 4.17 8.60
CA TYR A 608 26.69 3.18 7.89
C TYR A 608 27.83 3.87 7.14
N GLU A 609 27.52 4.85 6.30
CA GLU A 609 28.50 5.59 5.50
C GLU A 609 28.11 7.07 5.40
N GLY A 610 29.08 7.95 5.47
CA GLY A 610 28.87 9.36 5.17
C GLY A 610 28.60 9.59 3.68
N ILE A 611 29.55 9.21 2.84
CA ILE A 611 29.46 9.28 1.37
C ILE A 611 29.92 7.96 0.77
N HIS A 612 29.15 7.39 -0.14
CA HIS A 612 29.50 6.19 -0.88
C HIS A 612 29.48 6.42 -2.39
N VAL A 613 30.64 6.26 -3.03
CA VAL A 613 30.79 6.24 -4.49
C VAL A 613 31.06 4.80 -4.93
N ARG A 614 30.11 4.19 -5.60
CA ARG A 614 30.19 2.77 -5.94
C ARG A 614 29.96 2.51 -7.42
N LYS A 615 30.89 1.83 -8.07
CA LYS A 615 30.84 1.52 -9.50
C LYS A 615 30.67 2.79 -10.37
N CYS A 616 31.32 3.87 -10.00
CA CYS A 616 31.24 5.18 -10.65
C CYS A 616 32.65 5.67 -11.01
N ASP A 617 32.74 6.48 -12.07
CA ASP A 617 34.00 7.00 -12.56
C ASP A 617 34.03 8.53 -12.53
N ASP A 618 35.23 9.10 -12.34
CA ASP A 618 35.51 10.53 -12.47
C ASP A 618 34.66 11.42 -11.54
N PHE A 619 34.33 10.94 -10.34
CA PHE A 619 33.65 11.74 -9.33
C PHE A 619 34.61 12.54 -8.50
N GLU A 620 34.22 13.78 -8.21
CA GLU A 620 34.92 14.64 -7.29
C GLU A 620 34.13 14.74 -5.97
N VAL A 621 34.76 14.32 -4.86
CA VAL A 621 34.21 14.36 -3.50
C VAL A 621 35.04 15.34 -2.69
N ALA A 622 34.61 16.58 -2.60
CA ALA A 622 35.45 17.64 -2.06
C ALA A 622 34.71 18.52 -1.03
N ASP A 623 35.48 19.00 -0.08
CA ASP A 623 35.07 20.02 0.89
C ASP A 623 33.82 19.66 1.71
N ASN A 624 33.49 18.37 1.86
CA ASN A 624 32.38 17.94 2.66
C ASN A 624 32.76 17.85 4.14
N LYS A 625 31.83 18.22 5.03
CA LYS A 625 31.94 18.00 6.47
C LYS A 625 31.11 16.79 6.89
N ILE A 626 31.75 15.75 7.44
CA ILE A 626 31.10 14.53 7.92
C ILE A 626 31.37 14.39 9.40
N SER A 627 30.32 14.22 10.20
CA SER A 627 30.42 14.19 11.66
C SER A 627 29.45 13.18 12.29
N GLY A 628 29.65 12.90 13.58
CA GLY A 628 28.86 11.94 14.34
C GLY A 628 29.48 10.55 14.35
N GLU A 629 28.75 9.49 13.99
CA GLU A 629 29.24 8.12 14.06
C GLU A 629 28.88 7.32 12.81
N ALA A 630 29.86 6.66 12.19
CA ALA A 630 29.65 5.78 11.04
C ALA A 630 30.76 4.73 10.93
N TYR A 631 30.52 3.66 10.17
CA TYR A 631 31.58 2.69 9.85
C TYR A 631 32.59 3.23 8.84
N TYR A 632 32.10 4.07 7.92
CA TYR A 632 32.94 4.73 6.92
C TYR A 632 32.56 6.21 6.79
N GLY A 633 33.55 7.08 6.75
CA GLY A 633 33.32 8.47 6.40
C GLY A 633 33.05 8.61 4.90
N ILE A 634 34.03 8.22 4.07
CA ILE A 634 33.89 8.18 2.60
C ILE A 634 34.32 6.79 2.12
N ARG A 635 33.49 6.18 1.30
CA ARG A 635 33.76 4.87 0.73
C ARG A 635 33.75 4.91 -0.80
N ILE A 636 34.82 4.40 -1.41
CA ILE A 636 34.88 4.19 -2.86
C ILE A 636 34.95 2.68 -3.10
N SER A 637 33.98 2.10 -3.78
CA SER A 637 33.92 0.67 -3.99
C SER A 637 33.44 0.30 -5.40
N GLY A 638 33.82 -0.89 -5.84
CA GLY A 638 33.44 -1.44 -7.13
C GLY A 638 33.04 -2.90 -7.04
N ARG A 639 32.91 -3.53 -8.17
CA ARG A 639 32.79 -4.98 -8.34
C ARG A 639 33.76 -5.48 -9.39
N ARG A 640 34.02 -6.78 -9.38
CA ARG A 640 34.75 -7.44 -10.45
C ARG A 640 34.01 -7.22 -11.76
N LYS A 641 34.76 -7.10 -12.87
CA LYS A 641 34.22 -7.05 -14.23
C LYS A 641 33.22 -8.20 -14.46
N SER A 642 32.05 -7.89 -14.96
CA SER A 642 31.02 -8.87 -15.32
C SER A 642 30.67 -8.66 -16.81
N GLY A 643 30.88 -9.68 -17.61
CA GLY A 643 30.75 -9.56 -19.06
C GLY A 643 31.69 -8.50 -19.65
N GLU A 644 31.13 -7.60 -20.46
CA GLU A 644 31.86 -6.46 -21.05
C GLU A 644 31.89 -5.21 -20.14
N LEU A 645 31.02 -5.16 -19.15
CA LEU A 645 30.88 -3.99 -18.28
C LEU A 645 31.95 -3.95 -17.19
N ASP A 646 32.72 -2.88 -17.14
CA ASP A 646 33.70 -2.61 -16.08
C ASP A 646 33.00 -2.00 -14.86
N LEU A 647 32.78 -2.80 -13.82
CA LEU A 647 32.11 -2.40 -12.58
C LEU A 647 33.07 -1.85 -11.49
N ARG A 648 34.33 -1.59 -11.83
CA ARG A 648 35.27 -0.95 -10.91
C ARG A 648 34.92 0.53 -10.77
N SER A 649 35.30 1.16 -9.65
CA SER A 649 35.26 2.62 -9.47
C SER A 649 36.61 3.21 -9.87
N LEU A 650 36.61 4.07 -10.89
CA LEU A 650 37.83 4.56 -11.52
C LEU A 650 38.00 6.08 -11.41
N SER A 651 39.21 6.50 -11.18
CA SER A 651 39.64 7.91 -11.33
C SER A 651 38.85 8.94 -10.49
N ASN A 652 38.32 8.50 -9.33
CA ASN A 652 37.61 9.41 -8.44
C ASN A 652 38.62 10.20 -7.58
N MET A 653 38.30 11.44 -7.26
CA MET A 653 39.10 12.33 -6.45
C MET A 653 38.41 12.65 -5.14
N VAL A 654 39.09 12.49 -4.03
CA VAL A 654 38.63 12.84 -2.67
C VAL A 654 39.62 13.83 -2.08
N GLU A 655 39.19 15.08 -1.80
CA GLU A 655 40.06 16.09 -1.24
C GLU A 655 39.33 17.12 -0.38
N GLY A 656 40.04 17.78 0.53
CA GLY A 656 39.49 18.87 1.34
C GLY A 656 38.36 18.50 2.32
N ASN A 657 38.00 17.22 2.45
CA ASN A 657 36.91 16.81 3.30
C ASN A 657 37.29 16.91 4.79
N ASP A 658 36.35 17.25 5.65
CA ASP A 658 36.54 17.39 7.09
C ASP A 658 35.76 16.28 7.82
N MET A 659 36.49 15.34 8.41
CA MET A 659 35.96 14.21 9.19
C MET A 659 36.47 14.22 10.64
N GLY A 660 37.06 15.31 11.10
CA GLY A 660 37.65 15.41 12.44
C GLY A 660 36.67 15.23 13.60
N GLU A 661 35.37 15.39 13.36
CA GLU A 661 34.31 15.14 14.35
C GLU A 661 33.57 13.80 14.09
N LEU A 662 34.10 12.93 13.24
CA LEU A 662 33.53 11.65 12.93
C LEU A 662 34.15 10.53 13.76
N ARG A 663 33.38 9.83 14.57
CA ARG A 663 33.79 8.61 15.25
C ARG A 663 33.59 7.42 14.30
N ILE A 664 34.66 6.73 14.01
CA ILE A 664 34.60 5.48 13.26
C ILE A 664 34.14 4.36 14.21
N ARG A 665 33.03 3.69 13.85
CA ARG A 665 32.44 2.59 14.62
C ARG A 665 33.23 1.31 14.45
N ASP A 666 33.29 0.50 15.51
CA ASP A 666 33.86 -0.84 15.44
C ASP A 666 32.90 -1.78 14.69
N PRO A 667 33.36 -2.62 13.74
CA PRO A 667 32.54 -3.63 13.09
C PRO A 667 31.81 -4.56 14.07
N ASP A 668 32.41 -4.84 15.23
CA ASP A 668 31.82 -5.68 16.25
C ASP A 668 30.64 -5.01 16.99
N GLU A 669 30.54 -3.68 16.97
CA GLU A 669 29.38 -2.94 17.48
C GLU A 669 28.12 -3.23 16.68
N TYR A 670 28.25 -3.65 15.42
CA TYR A 670 27.12 -3.98 14.55
C TYR A 670 26.40 -5.26 15.00
N SER A 671 27.15 -6.27 15.46
CA SER A 671 26.59 -7.56 15.90
C SER A 671 25.74 -7.47 17.17
N ASN A 672 25.96 -6.43 17.97
CA ASN A 672 25.28 -6.23 19.25
C ASN A 672 24.00 -5.33 19.14
N ALA A 673 23.80 -4.66 18.02
CA ALA A 673 22.69 -3.71 17.83
C ALA A 673 21.38 -4.38 17.41
N HIS A 674 21.41 -5.63 16.94
CA HIS A 674 20.25 -6.41 16.54
C HIS A 674 19.99 -7.53 17.54
N ALA A 675 19.01 -7.32 18.42
CA ALA A 675 18.57 -8.32 19.40
C ALA A 675 18.01 -9.61 18.76
N ASP A 676 17.80 -9.64 17.44
CA ASP A 676 17.23 -10.74 16.67
C ASP A 676 18.28 -11.58 15.92
N GLY A 677 19.58 -11.25 16.05
CA GLY A 677 20.67 -12.05 15.46
C GLY A 677 20.72 -12.09 13.93
N ARG A 678 19.87 -11.34 13.23
CA ARG A 678 19.86 -11.31 11.75
C ARG A 678 21.00 -10.45 11.23
N ARG A 679 21.91 -11.08 10.48
CA ARG A 679 23.00 -10.43 9.79
C ARG A 679 22.54 -10.03 8.39
N PHE A 680 22.55 -8.74 8.10
CA PHE A 680 22.31 -8.27 6.73
C PHE A 680 23.48 -8.68 5.81
N ALA A 681 23.17 -9.12 4.60
CA ALA A 681 24.17 -9.41 3.58
C ALA A 681 24.93 -8.12 3.23
N GLY A 682 26.18 -8.01 3.65
CA GLY A 682 27.02 -6.83 3.45
C GLY A 682 27.57 -6.21 4.74
N THR A 683 27.40 -6.91 5.87
CA THR A 683 28.06 -6.53 7.13
C THR A 683 29.57 -6.47 6.95
N PRO A 684 30.25 -5.52 7.63
CA PRO A 684 31.70 -5.41 7.58
C PRO A 684 32.44 -6.50 8.34
N GLU A 685 31.86 -7.69 8.55
CA GLU A 685 32.52 -8.79 9.24
C GLU A 685 33.91 -9.07 8.66
N GLY A 686 34.92 -8.81 9.44
CA GLY A 686 36.32 -8.92 9.04
C GLY A 686 36.84 -7.79 8.14
N SER A 687 36.05 -6.72 7.92
CA SER A 687 36.48 -5.52 7.18
C SER A 687 36.86 -4.44 8.18
N ALA A 688 38.05 -3.87 8.03
CA ALA A 688 38.45 -2.73 8.82
C ALA A 688 37.62 -1.49 8.42
N THR A 689 37.19 -0.72 9.39
CA THR A 689 36.44 0.54 9.23
C THR A 689 37.41 1.73 9.22
N ALA A 690 37.09 2.80 8.47
CA ALA A 690 38.00 3.91 8.28
C ALA A 690 37.31 5.23 7.92
N HIS A 691 37.99 6.35 8.07
CA HIS A 691 37.56 7.64 7.55
C HIS A 691 37.43 7.60 6.02
N VAL A 692 38.40 7.01 5.31
CA VAL A 692 38.29 6.73 3.87
C VAL A 692 38.62 5.27 3.60
N TRP A 693 37.76 4.59 2.85
CA TRP A 693 37.98 3.21 2.43
C TRP A 693 37.92 3.06 0.91
N LEU A 694 38.99 2.53 0.34
CA LEU A 694 39.15 2.22 -1.07
C LEU A 694 39.10 0.70 -1.23
N GLY A 695 37.97 0.18 -1.72
CA GLY A 695 37.76 -1.27 -1.84
C GLY A 695 38.55 -1.92 -2.97
N LYS A 696 38.63 -3.27 -2.95
CA LYS A 696 39.43 -4.12 -3.88
C LYS A 696 39.21 -3.84 -5.37
N PHE A 697 38.08 -3.27 -5.74
CA PHE A 697 37.74 -2.95 -7.13
C PHE A 697 37.66 -1.42 -7.38
N SER A 698 38.42 -0.66 -6.61
CA SER A 698 38.69 0.76 -6.86
C SER A 698 40.08 0.89 -7.50
N LYS A 699 40.21 1.75 -8.53
CA LYS A 699 41.47 1.89 -9.26
C LYS A 699 41.72 3.32 -9.72
N ASN A 700 42.99 3.74 -9.66
CA ASN A 700 43.43 5.07 -10.08
C ASN A 700 42.75 6.23 -9.35
N ASN A 701 42.23 6.00 -8.15
CA ASN A 701 41.60 7.07 -7.36
C ASN A 701 42.69 7.85 -6.60
N THR A 702 42.46 9.16 -6.43
CA THR A 702 43.32 10.02 -5.64
C THR A 702 42.59 10.47 -4.38
N VAL A 703 43.20 10.25 -3.23
CA VAL A 703 42.63 10.60 -1.92
C VAL A 703 43.59 11.48 -1.16
N LYS A 704 43.15 12.67 -0.76
CA LYS A 704 43.83 13.56 0.14
C LYS A 704 43.08 13.65 1.46
N VAL A 705 43.76 13.35 2.55
CA VAL A 705 43.18 13.32 3.91
C VAL A 705 44.00 14.15 4.86
N LYS A 706 43.37 14.66 5.90
CA LYS A 706 44.02 15.38 6.97
C LYS A 706 44.82 14.46 7.89
N THR A 707 45.85 15.01 8.52
CA THR A 707 46.61 14.29 9.54
C THR A 707 45.68 13.80 10.66
N GLY A 708 45.71 12.50 10.95
CA GLY A 708 44.86 11.83 11.94
C GLY A 708 43.64 11.09 11.38
N GLU A 709 43.30 11.30 10.12
CA GLU A 709 42.28 10.51 9.45
C GLU A 709 42.85 9.19 8.93
N THR A 710 42.11 8.10 9.14
CA THR A 710 42.55 6.75 8.72
C THR A 710 42.09 6.45 7.29
N VAL A 711 43.01 5.90 6.49
CA VAL A 711 42.73 5.44 5.13
C VAL A 711 43.05 3.97 5.01
N ILE A 712 42.11 3.22 4.46
CA ILE A 712 42.34 1.81 4.08
C ILE A 712 42.24 1.72 2.57
N ASN A 713 43.32 1.25 1.95
CA ASN A 713 43.38 1.04 0.51
C ASN A 713 43.59 -0.44 0.19
N GLU A 714 42.52 -1.08 -0.29
CA GLU A 714 42.52 -2.46 -0.77
C GLU A 714 42.47 -2.52 -2.32
N GLY A 715 42.39 -1.39 -2.99
CA GLY A 715 42.32 -1.27 -4.45
C GLY A 715 43.66 -1.15 -5.14
N ASP A 716 43.64 -1.09 -6.46
CA ASP A 716 44.84 -1.04 -7.32
C ASP A 716 45.18 0.40 -7.75
N ASP A 717 46.47 0.75 -7.79
CA ASP A 717 46.96 2.02 -8.34
C ASP A 717 46.27 3.27 -7.75
N ASN A 718 45.73 3.22 -6.54
CA ASN A 718 45.16 4.37 -5.87
C ASN A 718 46.30 5.15 -5.16
N THR A 719 46.18 6.49 -5.15
CA THR A 719 47.12 7.38 -4.51
C THR A 719 46.52 7.97 -3.24
N THR A 720 47.19 7.85 -2.11
CA THR A 720 46.81 8.49 -0.84
C THR A 720 47.84 9.53 -0.46
N ILE A 721 47.38 10.76 -0.17
CA ILE A 721 48.19 11.90 0.26
C ILE A 721 47.67 12.35 1.62
N HIS A 722 48.55 12.44 2.62
CA HIS A 722 48.23 12.98 3.94
C HIS A 722 48.71 14.46 4.00
N GLU A 723 47.79 15.38 4.24
CA GLU A 723 48.03 16.83 4.35
C GLU A 723 48.14 17.30 5.81
#